data_7a09f900b4f8e346eb55acb72f584051
#
_entry.id   7a09f900b4f8e346eb55acb72f584051
#
_cell.length_a   1.000
_cell.length_b   1.000
_cell.length_c   1.000
_cell.angle_alpha   90.00
_cell.angle_beta   90.00
_cell.angle_gamma   90.00
#
_symmetry.space_group_name_H-M   'P 1'
#
loop_
_entity.id
_entity.type
_entity.pdbx_description
1 polymer ?
#
loop_
_entity_poly.entity_id
_entity_poly.type
_entity_poly.pdbx_seq_one_letter_code
_entity_poly.pdbx_strand_id
1 'polypeptide(L)'
;MSEDKKPKNTKFNAYWIYGIAIVLFLVFNVFSGGLGNSSGVSTTPSQFFKFLRNGDVKKVEIVNKREALVYLTTKASSKDIHKKTQKEQLFPVGTGGPSYQFEFGDVQLFQKQLEDTIQEEQLDTALNFKTESNPWGDIFSSLIPFILIIGVWIFIMRRMSGGGGGGPGGQIFNIGKSKAKLFDEKLETKTTFQDVAGLEGAKEEIQEIVDFLKHPDKYTALGGKIPKGALLVGPPGTGKTLLAKAVAGEAKAPFFSLSGSDFVEMFVGVGASRVRDLFKQAKEKSPSIIFIDEIDAIGRARGKNNMSGSNDERENTLNQLLTEMDGFGTNTNVIVLAATNRADVLDKALMRAGRFDRQIYVDLPDIRERKEIFEVHLKPLKKDKNLDTDFLSKQTPGFSGADIANVCNEAALIAARNNKKAVEKQDFLDAVDRIIGGLEKKNKIITPSEKRAVAFHEAGHATVSWMLEHASPLVKVTIVPRGRSLGAAWYLPEERLIVRPEQMLDEMCAALGGRAAEKVIFDKISTGALSDLEKVTKQARAMVTVYGLSDKIGNLTYYDSSGQNDYGFSKPYSEQTAELIDKEISSIIETQYERAIKLLEENKEKLTELAEVLLKKEVIFKDNLEAIFGKRPFVVEAAVKTTLKEEEEE
;
A
#
# COMPACT_ATOMS: atom_id res chain seq x y z
N MET A 1 -39.14 -22.13 -46.23
CA MET A 1 -38.26 -23.31 -46.19
C MET A 1 -36.98 -22.98 -46.93
N SER A 2 -35.91 -22.65 -46.22
CA SER A 2 -34.53 -22.85 -46.64
C SER A 2 -33.69 -22.71 -45.35
N GLU A 3 -33.14 -23.86 -44.91
CA GLU A 3 -32.27 -23.97 -43.75
C GLU A 3 -30.87 -23.41 -44.08
N ASP A 4 -30.46 -22.37 -43.40
CA ASP A 4 -29.09 -21.89 -43.43
C ASP A 4 -28.20 -22.78 -42.55
N LYS A 5 -27.35 -23.57 -43.19
CA LYS A 5 -26.31 -24.38 -42.56
C LYS A 5 -25.17 -23.45 -42.06
N LYS A 6 -25.05 -23.33 -40.76
CA LYS A 6 -23.87 -22.70 -40.09
C LYS A 6 -22.60 -23.50 -40.41
N PRO A 7 -21.46 -22.84 -40.75
CA PRO A 7 -20.20 -23.54 -40.97
C PRO A 7 -19.65 -24.12 -39.67
N LYS A 8 -19.26 -25.38 -39.66
CA LYS A 8 -18.57 -26.06 -38.56
C LYS A 8 -17.18 -25.49 -38.36
N ASN A 9 -16.97 -24.82 -37.25
CA ASN A 9 -15.64 -24.46 -36.76
C ASN A 9 -14.84 -25.73 -36.41
N THR A 10 -13.89 -26.10 -37.28
CA THR A 10 -12.88 -27.11 -36.97
C THR A 10 -11.96 -26.58 -35.87
N LYS A 11 -12.08 -27.11 -34.65
CA LYS A 11 -11.18 -26.85 -33.54
C LYS A 11 -9.80 -27.39 -33.92
N PHE A 12 -8.85 -26.51 -34.15
CA PHE A 12 -7.44 -26.86 -34.38
C PHE A 12 -6.88 -27.49 -33.10
N ASN A 13 -6.54 -28.77 -33.18
CA ASN A 13 -6.07 -29.56 -32.04
C ASN A 13 -4.61 -29.20 -31.76
N ALA A 14 -4.29 -28.67 -30.55
CA ALA A 14 -2.94 -28.23 -30.19
C ALA A 14 -1.87 -29.31 -30.30
N TYR A 15 -2.25 -30.58 -30.36
CA TYR A 15 -1.35 -31.71 -30.56
C TYR A 15 -0.60 -31.71 -31.90
N TRP A 16 -1.12 -31.06 -32.96
CA TRP A 16 -0.42 -30.90 -34.22
C TRP A 16 0.88 -30.09 -34.11
N ILE A 17 0.95 -29.18 -33.17
CA ILE A 17 2.17 -28.37 -32.92
C ILE A 17 3.30 -29.27 -32.41
N TYR A 18 2.98 -30.19 -31.52
CA TYR A 18 3.96 -31.17 -31.02
C TYR A 18 4.37 -32.16 -32.13
N GLY A 19 3.43 -32.56 -32.99
CA GLY A 19 3.73 -33.39 -34.16
C GLY A 19 4.71 -32.72 -35.13
N ILE A 20 4.49 -31.44 -35.45
CA ILE A 20 5.39 -30.66 -36.31
C ILE A 20 6.75 -30.44 -35.64
N ALA A 21 6.81 -30.17 -34.34
CA ALA A 21 8.08 -30.02 -33.59
C ALA A 21 8.88 -31.34 -33.61
N ILE A 22 8.24 -32.48 -33.45
CA ILE A 22 8.91 -33.81 -33.50
C ILE A 22 9.42 -34.12 -34.91
N VAL A 23 8.65 -33.79 -35.93
CA VAL A 23 9.08 -33.99 -37.34
C VAL A 23 10.25 -33.07 -37.65
N LEU A 24 10.23 -31.82 -37.26
CA LEU A 24 11.36 -30.88 -37.41
C LEU A 24 12.61 -31.33 -36.63
N PHE A 25 12.43 -31.86 -35.43
CA PHE A 25 13.53 -32.42 -34.63
C PHE A 25 14.14 -33.65 -35.27
N LEU A 26 13.29 -34.55 -35.85
CA LEU A 26 13.77 -35.72 -36.58
C LEU A 26 14.49 -35.32 -37.87
N VAL A 27 13.96 -34.40 -38.64
CA VAL A 27 14.60 -33.84 -39.84
C VAL A 27 15.91 -33.18 -39.49
N PHE A 28 15.97 -32.42 -38.42
CA PHE A 28 17.21 -31.80 -37.90
C PHE A 28 18.26 -32.85 -37.56
N ASN A 29 17.90 -33.92 -36.84
CA ASN A 29 18.84 -35.02 -36.53
C ASN A 29 19.31 -35.77 -37.79
N VAL A 30 18.50 -35.94 -38.78
CA VAL A 30 18.92 -36.57 -40.05
C VAL A 30 19.89 -35.68 -40.84
N PHE A 31 19.62 -34.37 -40.88
CA PHE A 31 20.46 -33.39 -41.61
C PHE A 31 21.70 -32.95 -40.86
N SER A 32 21.74 -32.99 -39.51
CA SER A 32 22.89 -32.60 -38.71
C SER A 32 23.96 -33.68 -38.55
N GLY A 33 23.92 -34.71 -39.39
CA GLY A 33 24.99 -35.72 -39.50
C GLY A 33 24.87 -36.90 -38.53
N GLY A 34 23.76 -37.04 -37.81
CA GLY A 34 23.58 -38.18 -36.88
C GLY A 34 23.32 -39.55 -37.48
N LEU A 35 23.07 -39.66 -38.80
CA LEU A 35 22.75 -40.95 -39.47
C LEU A 35 23.53 -41.23 -40.76
N GLY A 36 24.60 -40.48 -41.08
CA GLY A 36 25.25 -40.58 -42.39
C GLY A 36 26.78 -40.77 -42.42
N ASN A 37 27.51 -40.82 -41.32
CA ASN A 37 28.94 -41.10 -41.35
C ASN A 37 29.21 -42.56 -41.06
N SER A 38 29.75 -43.28 -42.05
CA SER A 38 30.36 -44.61 -41.86
C SER A 38 31.69 -44.42 -41.10
N SER A 39 31.57 -44.28 -39.80
CA SER A 39 32.71 -44.13 -38.89
C SER A 39 33.39 -45.48 -38.72
N GLY A 40 34.72 -45.52 -38.84
CA GLY A 40 35.49 -46.69 -38.46
C GLY A 40 35.37 -47.03 -36.96
N VAL A 41 35.73 -48.23 -36.57
CA VAL A 41 35.73 -48.63 -35.14
C VAL A 41 36.65 -47.71 -34.36
N SER A 42 36.22 -47.12 -33.27
CA SER A 42 37.06 -46.27 -32.44
C SER A 42 38.22 -47.08 -31.83
N THR A 43 39.45 -46.57 -31.95
CA THR A 43 40.68 -47.20 -31.41
C THR A 43 41.52 -46.14 -30.65
N THR A 44 42.60 -46.58 -30.01
CA THR A 44 43.53 -45.67 -29.34
C THR A 44 44.77 -45.47 -30.15
N PRO A 45 45.48 -44.32 -30.05
CA PRO A 45 46.78 -44.13 -30.72
C PRO A 45 47.79 -45.30 -30.43
N SER A 46 47.82 -45.79 -29.20
CA SER A 46 48.74 -46.88 -28.82
C SER A 46 48.42 -48.22 -29.51
N GLN A 47 47.16 -48.54 -29.74
CA GLN A 47 46.72 -49.73 -30.49
C GLN A 47 46.99 -49.56 -31.99
N PHE A 48 46.72 -48.34 -32.51
CA PHE A 48 47.03 -48.01 -33.89
C PHE A 48 48.51 -48.23 -34.21
N PHE A 49 49.44 -47.73 -33.38
CA PHE A 49 50.90 -47.96 -33.61
C PHE A 49 51.28 -49.43 -33.55
N LYS A 50 50.59 -50.27 -32.76
CA LYS A 50 50.80 -51.76 -32.79
C LYS A 50 50.34 -52.34 -34.12
N PHE A 51 49.17 -51.91 -34.67
CA PHE A 51 48.72 -52.38 -35.97
C PHE A 51 49.67 -51.93 -37.11
N LEU A 52 50.20 -50.71 -36.97
CA LEU A 52 51.16 -50.15 -37.95
C LEU A 52 52.42 -50.96 -37.97
N ARG A 53 53.07 -51.27 -36.81
CA ARG A 53 54.27 -52.06 -36.71
C ARG A 53 54.10 -53.52 -37.19
N ASN A 54 52.87 -54.03 -37.09
CA ASN A 54 52.55 -55.38 -37.61
C ASN A 54 52.34 -55.41 -39.14
N GLY A 55 52.48 -54.28 -39.84
CA GLY A 55 52.25 -54.15 -41.26
C GLY A 55 50.74 -54.28 -41.70
N ASP A 56 49.81 -54.07 -40.75
CA ASP A 56 48.40 -54.28 -41.01
C ASP A 56 47.75 -53.05 -41.63
N VAL A 57 48.35 -51.84 -41.59
CA VAL A 57 47.88 -50.60 -42.04
C VAL A 57 48.31 -50.30 -43.48
N LYS A 58 47.35 -50.10 -44.38
CA LYS A 58 47.53 -49.72 -45.78
C LYS A 58 47.65 -48.22 -45.99
N LYS A 59 46.83 -47.46 -45.29
CA LYS A 59 46.72 -46.03 -45.49
C LYS A 59 46.16 -45.36 -44.21
N VAL A 60 46.66 -44.16 -43.92
CA VAL A 60 46.22 -43.32 -42.85
C VAL A 60 45.74 -41.97 -43.47
N GLU A 61 44.53 -41.54 -43.24
CA GLU A 61 44.04 -40.21 -43.61
C GLU A 61 43.85 -39.35 -42.39
N ILE A 62 44.50 -38.22 -42.36
CA ILE A 62 44.34 -37.21 -41.30
C ILE A 62 43.27 -36.23 -41.78
N VAL A 63 42.11 -36.21 -41.08
CA VAL A 63 41.00 -35.36 -41.38
C VAL A 63 40.96 -34.18 -40.41
N ASN A 64 40.80 -32.97 -40.95
CA ASN A 64 40.63 -31.71 -40.19
C ASN A 64 41.72 -31.48 -39.11
N LYS A 65 42.93 -32.10 -39.27
CA LYS A 65 44.04 -31.99 -38.31
C LYS A 65 43.76 -32.50 -36.89
N ARG A 66 42.72 -33.30 -36.68
CA ARG A 66 42.29 -33.80 -35.38
C ARG A 66 42.03 -35.29 -35.33
N GLU A 67 41.62 -35.88 -36.42
CA GLU A 67 41.16 -37.27 -36.51
C GLU A 67 42.00 -38.05 -37.52
N ALA A 68 42.33 -39.27 -37.17
CA ALA A 68 43.02 -40.22 -38.07
C ALA A 68 42.06 -41.33 -38.47
N LEU A 69 41.83 -41.51 -39.76
CA LEU A 69 41.12 -42.61 -40.36
C LEU A 69 42.12 -43.64 -40.86
N VAL A 70 41.96 -44.87 -40.40
CA VAL A 70 42.91 -45.97 -40.69
C VAL A 70 42.29 -47.00 -41.61
N TYR A 71 42.99 -47.31 -42.68
CA TYR A 71 42.54 -48.30 -43.66
C TYR A 71 43.51 -49.50 -43.56
N LEU A 72 42.94 -50.68 -43.37
CA LEU A 72 43.74 -51.92 -43.27
C LEU A 72 44.06 -52.49 -44.66
N THR A 73 45.17 -53.31 -44.69
CA THR A 73 45.48 -54.12 -45.86
C THR A 73 44.47 -55.25 -46.02
N THR A 74 44.24 -55.74 -47.22
CA THR A 74 43.27 -56.82 -47.54
C THR A 74 43.58 -58.10 -46.74
N LYS A 75 44.87 -58.37 -46.48
CA LYS A 75 45.35 -59.50 -45.69
C LYS A 75 45.13 -59.31 -44.19
N ALA A 76 45.20 -58.08 -43.72
CA ALA A 76 45.00 -57.75 -42.29
C ALA A 76 43.49 -57.79 -41.91
N SER A 77 42.61 -57.37 -42.81
CA SER A 77 41.18 -57.40 -42.58
C SER A 77 40.61 -58.79 -42.27
N SER A 78 41.29 -59.86 -42.68
CA SER A 78 40.94 -61.27 -42.40
C SER A 78 41.48 -61.83 -41.07
N LYS A 79 42.29 -61.07 -40.36
CA LYS A 79 42.90 -61.54 -39.06
C LYS A 79 41.82 -61.43 -37.96
N ASP A 80 41.84 -62.35 -37.00
CA ASP A 80 40.89 -62.39 -35.85
C ASP A 80 40.89 -61.15 -35.03
N ILE A 81 41.98 -60.43 -34.94
CA ILE A 81 42.15 -59.19 -34.18
C ILE A 81 41.28 -58.04 -34.78
N HIS A 82 40.99 -58.08 -36.09
CA HIS A 82 40.26 -57.06 -36.81
C HIS A 82 38.80 -57.45 -37.15
N LYS A 83 38.33 -58.61 -36.64
CA LYS A 83 36.95 -59.09 -36.87
C LYS A 83 35.83 -58.09 -36.41
N LYS A 84 36.12 -57.20 -35.43
CA LYS A 84 35.23 -56.20 -34.97
C LYS A 84 34.90 -55.12 -36.03
N THR A 85 35.84 -54.83 -36.95
CA THR A 85 35.66 -53.86 -38.02
C THR A 85 34.69 -54.30 -39.10
N GLN A 86 34.39 -55.63 -39.18
CA GLN A 86 33.41 -56.20 -40.13
C GLN A 86 31.96 -56.25 -39.59
N LYS A 87 31.80 -56.18 -38.25
CA LYS A 87 30.43 -56.35 -37.62
C LYS A 87 29.67 -55.09 -37.37
N GLU A 88 30.28 -53.90 -37.41
CA GLU A 88 29.63 -52.65 -37.08
C GLU A 88 29.16 -51.84 -38.29
N GLN A 89 29.25 -52.33 -39.51
CA GLN A 89 28.65 -51.64 -40.66
C GLN A 89 27.19 -52.08 -40.84
N LEU A 90 26.28 -51.22 -40.39
CA LEU A 90 24.81 -51.45 -40.45
C LEU A 90 24.24 -51.45 -41.88
N PHE A 91 25.00 -50.94 -42.84
CA PHE A 91 24.63 -50.99 -44.27
C PHE A 91 25.87 -51.20 -45.14
N PRO A 92 25.96 -52.23 -46.00
CA PRO A 92 27.08 -52.47 -46.92
C PRO A 92 26.96 -51.52 -48.13
N VAL A 93 27.58 -50.37 -48.06
CA VAL A 93 27.75 -49.47 -49.20
C VAL A 93 29.22 -49.37 -49.48
N GLY A 94 29.72 -50.20 -50.42
CA GLY A 94 31.06 -50.08 -51.07
C GLY A 94 32.26 -50.57 -50.26
N THR A 95 33.07 -51.40 -50.85
CA THR A 95 34.37 -51.87 -50.33
C THR A 95 35.37 -50.75 -50.26
N GLY A 96 35.39 -49.91 -49.16
CA GLY A 96 36.38 -48.81 -49.10
C GLY A 96 36.29 -47.84 -47.91
N GLY A 97 35.49 -48.10 -46.90
CA GLY A 97 35.43 -47.22 -45.70
C GLY A 97 36.61 -47.43 -44.75
N PRO A 98 36.89 -46.44 -43.84
CA PRO A 98 37.94 -46.58 -42.83
C PRO A 98 37.62 -47.71 -41.85
N SER A 99 38.61 -48.52 -41.50
CA SER A 99 38.44 -49.64 -40.59
C SER A 99 38.48 -49.21 -39.12
N TYR A 100 39.33 -48.23 -38.80
CA TYR A 100 39.47 -47.65 -37.48
C TYR A 100 39.55 -46.15 -37.57
N GLN A 101 39.15 -45.45 -36.46
CA GLN A 101 39.28 -44.03 -36.29
C GLN A 101 39.74 -43.71 -34.86
N PHE A 102 40.47 -42.62 -34.71
CA PHE A 102 40.86 -42.08 -33.40
C PHE A 102 41.25 -40.62 -33.50
N GLU A 103 41.08 -39.89 -32.38
CA GLU A 103 41.53 -38.51 -32.28
C GLU A 103 42.92 -38.44 -31.64
N PHE A 104 43.71 -37.43 -32.05
CA PHE A 104 45.03 -37.15 -31.49
C PHE A 104 45.15 -35.62 -31.18
N GLY A 105 46.01 -35.28 -30.21
CA GLY A 105 46.10 -33.93 -29.71
C GLY A 105 46.92 -32.98 -30.58
N ASP A 106 48.13 -33.38 -30.97
CA ASP A 106 49.03 -32.54 -31.74
C ASP A 106 49.39 -33.23 -33.08
N VAL A 107 49.08 -32.54 -34.17
CA VAL A 107 49.25 -33.08 -35.51
C VAL A 107 50.72 -33.24 -35.92
N GLN A 108 51.59 -32.30 -35.48
CA GLN A 108 53.01 -32.33 -35.84
C GLN A 108 53.74 -33.45 -35.10
N LEU A 109 53.40 -33.60 -33.81
CA LEU A 109 53.99 -34.70 -33.02
C LEU A 109 53.51 -36.06 -33.53
N PHE A 110 52.18 -36.16 -33.82
CA PHE A 110 51.63 -37.42 -34.37
C PHE A 110 52.21 -37.76 -35.74
N GLN A 111 52.31 -36.77 -36.65
CA GLN A 111 52.91 -36.99 -37.98
C GLN A 111 54.37 -37.44 -37.86
N LYS A 112 55.17 -36.82 -37.02
CA LYS A 112 56.55 -37.17 -36.81
C LYS A 112 56.67 -38.57 -36.28
N GLN A 113 55.93 -38.96 -35.27
CA GLN A 113 55.91 -40.34 -34.74
C GLN A 113 55.51 -41.39 -35.77
N LEU A 114 54.53 -41.01 -36.66
CA LEU A 114 54.07 -41.90 -37.69
C LEU A 114 55.11 -42.07 -38.78
N GLU A 115 55.76 -40.99 -39.23
CA GLU A 115 56.83 -41.00 -40.23
C GLU A 115 58.06 -41.76 -39.72
N ASP A 116 58.44 -41.48 -38.47
CA ASP A 116 59.56 -42.18 -37.81
C ASP A 116 59.33 -43.75 -37.75
N THR A 117 58.09 -44.15 -37.36
CA THR A 117 57.68 -45.53 -37.28
C THR A 117 57.62 -46.22 -38.65
N ILE A 118 57.19 -45.53 -39.71
CA ILE A 118 57.11 -46.01 -41.08
C ILE A 118 58.53 -46.21 -41.62
N GLN A 119 59.46 -45.28 -41.31
CA GLN A 119 60.85 -45.39 -41.73
C GLN A 119 61.61 -46.49 -40.99
N GLU A 120 61.48 -46.58 -39.68
CA GLU A 120 62.15 -47.58 -38.83
C GLU A 120 61.76 -49.02 -39.21
N GLU A 121 60.48 -49.25 -39.49
CA GLU A 121 59.95 -50.58 -39.81
C GLU A 121 59.86 -50.88 -41.32
N GLN A 122 60.33 -49.94 -42.18
CA GLN A 122 60.31 -50.04 -43.66
C GLN A 122 58.92 -50.41 -44.20
N LEU A 123 57.87 -49.75 -43.73
CA LEU A 123 56.48 -50.04 -44.06
C LEU A 123 56.01 -49.27 -45.29
N ASP A 124 55.20 -49.93 -46.17
CA ASP A 124 54.56 -49.30 -47.34
C ASP A 124 53.16 -48.77 -46.95
N THR A 125 53.09 -47.75 -46.07
CA THR A 125 51.89 -47.16 -45.59
C THR A 125 51.71 -45.73 -46.13
N ALA A 126 50.65 -45.45 -46.87
CA ALA A 126 50.39 -44.13 -47.45
C ALA A 126 49.78 -43.19 -46.41
N LEU A 127 50.32 -41.96 -46.31
CA LEU A 127 49.75 -40.85 -45.47
C LEU A 127 49.13 -39.79 -46.33
N ASN A 128 47.88 -39.49 -46.05
CA ASN A 128 47.11 -38.42 -46.72
C ASN A 128 46.48 -37.45 -45.75
N PHE A 129 46.37 -36.19 -46.19
CA PHE A 129 45.68 -35.16 -45.46
C PHE A 129 44.38 -34.76 -46.22
N LYS A 130 43.25 -34.68 -45.52
CA LYS A 130 41.99 -34.32 -46.08
C LYS A 130 41.31 -33.26 -45.21
N THR A 131 40.83 -32.18 -45.83
CA THR A 131 40.01 -31.20 -45.15
C THR A 131 38.56 -31.36 -45.64
N GLU A 132 37.66 -31.73 -44.77
CA GLU A 132 36.24 -31.83 -45.09
C GLU A 132 35.58 -30.55 -44.57
N SER A 133 35.00 -29.74 -45.44
CA SER A 133 34.13 -28.62 -45.13
C SER A 133 32.74 -28.89 -45.72
N ASN A 134 31.73 -28.75 -44.90
CA ASN A 134 30.33 -28.82 -45.36
C ASN A 134 29.70 -27.44 -45.33
N PRO A 135 29.98 -26.58 -46.32
CA PRO A 135 29.55 -25.17 -46.31
C PRO A 135 28.05 -24.98 -46.25
N TRP A 136 27.27 -25.96 -46.71
CA TRP A 136 25.82 -25.91 -46.65
C TRP A 136 25.27 -26.31 -45.28
N GLY A 137 25.94 -27.18 -44.55
CA GLY A 137 25.58 -27.54 -43.18
C GLY A 137 25.67 -26.35 -42.22
N ASP A 138 26.76 -25.58 -42.33
CA ASP A 138 27.02 -24.42 -41.50
C ASP A 138 26.05 -23.25 -41.79
N ILE A 139 25.69 -23.03 -43.07
CA ILE A 139 24.71 -22.04 -43.47
C ILE A 139 23.29 -22.42 -42.98
N PHE A 140 22.90 -23.68 -43.12
CA PHE A 140 21.58 -24.14 -42.66
C PHE A 140 21.49 -24.14 -41.13
N SER A 141 22.52 -24.54 -40.43
CA SER A 141 22.53 -24.55 -38.96
C SER A 141 22.41 -23.11 -38.38
N SER A 142 22.95 -22.11 -39.04
CA SER A 142 22.87 -20.72 -38.64
C SER A 142 21.52 -20.08 -39.00
N LEU A 143 20.87 -20.50 -40.09
CA LEU A 143 19.60 -19.94 -40.58
C LEU A 143 18.35 -20.55 -39.90
N ILE A 144 18.40 -21.82 -39.47
CA ILE A 144 17.27 -22.51 -38.84
C ILE A 144 16.74 -21.75 -37.60
N PRO A 145 17.54 -21.25 -36.66
CA PRO A 145 17.06 -20.48 -35.52
C PRO A 145 16.29 -19.22 -35.94
N PHE A 146 16.78 -18.52 -36.96
CA PHE A 146 16.11 -17.30 -37.48
C PHE A 146 14.79 -17.62 -38.16
N ILE A 147 14.70 -18.69 -38.94
CA ILE A 147 13.47 -19.13 -39.58
C ILE A 147 12.42 -19.57 -38.54
N LEU A 148 12.85 -20.24 -37.46
CA LEU A 148 11.98 -20.61 -36.35
C LEU A 148 11.47 -19.37 -35.60
N ILE A 149 12.33 -18.40 -35.31
CA ILE A 149 11.94 -17.15 -34.65
C ILE A 149 10.94 -16.39 -35.53
N ILE A 150 11.21 -16.26 -36.82
CA ILE A 150 10.29 -15.61 -37.78
C ILE A 150 8.96 -16.38 -37.88
N GLY A 151 9.01 -17.70 -37.96
CA GLY A 151 7.80 -18.56 -37.98
C GLY A 151 6.95 -18.40 -36.72
N VAL A 152 7.58 -18.43 -35.55
CA VAL A 152 6.90 -18.17 -34.26
C VAL A 152 6.36 -16.74 -34.22
N TRP A 153 7.11 -15.75 -34.70
CA TRP A 153 6.68 -14.35 -34.76
C TRP A 153 5.47 -14.15 -35.68
N ILE A 154 5.50 -14.74 -36.90
CA ILE A 154 4.35 -14.74 -37.83
C ILE A 154 3.15 -15.48 -37.24
N PHE A 155 3.37 -16.60 -36.55
CA PHE A 155 2.31 -17.34 -35.86
C PHE A 155 1.65 -16.52 -34.76
N ILE A 156 2.46 -15.84 -33.94
CA ILE A 156 1.98 -14.92 -32.89
C ILE A 156 1.24 -13.75 -33.53
N MET A 157 1.78 -13.13 -34.58
CA MET A 157 1.12 -12.03 -35.30
C MET A 157 -0.21 -12.45 -35.94
N ARG A 158 -0.27 -13.62 -36.59
CA ARG A 158 -1.54 -14.16 -37.15
C ARG A 158 -2.57 -14.49 -36.08
N ARG A 159 -2.12 -14.98 -34.93
CA ARG A 159 -3.02 -15.23 -33.78
C ARG A 159 -3.49 -13.93 -33.13
N MET A 160 -2.71 -12.86 -33.18
CA MET A 160 -3.10 -11.52 -32.71
C MET A 160 -3.99 -10.77 -33.69
N SER A 161 -3.85 -11.01 -35.01
CA SER A 161 -4.58 -10.28 -36.06
C SER A 161 -5.90 -10.92 -36.49
N GLY A 162 -6.17 -12.15 -36.09
CA GLY A 162 -7.34 -12.91 -36.53
C GLY A 162 -8.35 -13.14 -35.41
N GLY A 163 -9.35 -12.27 -35.27
CA GLY A 163 -10.58 -12.58 -34.53
C GLY A 163 -10.92 -11.59 -33.42
N GLY A 164 -12.00 -10.88 -33.60
CA GLY A 164 -12.60 -10.03 -32.57
C GLY A 164 -12.89 -10.77 -31.27
N GLY A 165 -12.49 -10.17 -30.14
CA GLY A 165 -12.97 -10.50 -28.80
C GLY A 165 -12.11 -11.50 -28.01
N GLY A 166 -11.24 -11.03 -27.11
CA GLY A 166 -10.89 -11.74 -25.89
C GLY A 166 -9.62 -12.60 -25.88
N GLY A 167 -8.53 -12.23 -26.55
CA GLY A 167 -7.23 -12.90 -26.40
C GLY A 167 -6.27 -12.15 -25.46
N PRO A 168 -5.24 -12.83 -24.86
CA PRO A 168 -4.28 -12.22 -23.91
C PRO A 168 -3.52 -10.99 -24.43
N GLY A 169 -3.45 -10.79 -25.78
CA GLY A 169 -2.84 -9.61 -26.39
C GLY A 169 -3.69 -8.33 -26.31
N GLY A 170 -5.01 -8.45 -26.14
CA GLY A 170 -5.89 -7.30 -25.94
C GLY A 170 -5.69 -6.60 -24.60
N GLN A 171 -5.12 -7.26 -23.60
CA GLN A 171 -4.84 -6.67 -22.30
C GLN A 171 -3.65 -5.71 -22.33
N ILE A 172 -2.66 -5.91 -23.20
CA ILE A 172 -1.48 -5.03 -23.31
C ILE A 172 -1.87 -3.64 -23.84
N PHE A 173 -2.84 -3.58 -24.79
CA PHE A 173 -3.33 -2.30 -25.33
C PHE A 173 -4.36 -1.60 -24.42
N ASN A 174 -4.85 -2.28 -23.37
CA ASN A 174 -5.77 -1.70 -22.37
C ASN A 174 -5.07 -1.17 -21.12
N ILE A 175 -3.74 -1.30 -20.98
CA ILE A 175 -2.98 -0.85 -19.81
C ILE A 175 -3.12 0.65 -19.56
N GLY A 176 -3.30 1.45 -20.62
CA GLY A 176 -3.49 2.90 -20.51
C GLY A 176 -4.94 3.36 -20.35
N LYS A 177 -5.92 2.46 -20.36
CA LYS A 177 -7.33 2.86 -20.17
C LYS A 177 -7.63 3.06 -18.69
N SER A 178 -8.41 4.10 -18.42
CA SER A 178 -8.90 4.38 -17.08
C SER A 178 -9.73 3.21 -16.56
N LYS A 179 -9.43 2.77 -15.31
CA LYS A 179 -10.24 1.81 -14.55
C LYS A 179 -11.31 2.53 -13.72
N ALA A 180 -11.66 3.78 -14.08
CA ALA A 180 -12.66 4.55 -13.37
C ALA A 180 -13.94 3.74 -13.21
N LYS A 181 -14.40 3.62 -11.97
CA LYS A 181 -15.73 3.07 -11.69
C LYS A 181 -16.75 4.13 -12.09
N LEU A 182 -17.43 3.89 -13.21
CA LEU A 182 -18.58 4.70 -13.59
C LEU A 182 -19.77 4.27 -12.74
N PHE A 183 -20.24 5.16 -11.90
CA PHE A 183 -21.52 5.02 -11.23
C PHE A 183 -22.56 5.68 -12.14
N ASP A 184 -23.24 4.89 -13.00
CA ASP A 184 -24.26 5.39 -13.94
C ASP A 184 -25.59 5.58 -13.19
N GLU A 185 -26.37 6.57 -13.60
CA GLU A 185 -27.65 6.97 -13.00
C GLU A 185 -28.63 5.81 -12.77
N LYS A 186 -28.49 4.72 -13.55
CA LYS A 186 -29.38 3.55 -13.49
C LYS A 186 -29.01 2.51 -12.43
N LEU A 187 -27.82 2.56 -11.82
CA LEU A 187 -27.34 1.44 -11.01
C LEU A 187 -26.96 1.71 -9.56
N GLU A 188 -26.48 2.89 -9.13
CA GLU A 188 -25.96 2.98 -7.73
C GLU A 188 -25.93 4.34 -7.02
N THR A 189 -26.21 5.49 -7.61
CA THR A 189 -26.21 6.75 -6.86
C THR A 189 -27.54 7.04 -6.19
N LYS A 190 -27.93 6.17 -5.28
CA LYS A 190 -29.07 6.45 -4.37
C LYS A 190 -28.69 7.36 -3.21
N THR A 191 -27.39 7.65 -3.04
CA THR A 191 -26.86 8.45 -1.94
C THR A 191 -27.14 9.93 -2.19
N THR A 192 -27.85 10.56 -1.29
CA THR A 192 -28.20 12.00 -1.30
C THR A 192 -27.66 12.68 -0.05
N PHE A 193 -27.81 13.99 0.08
CA PHE A 193 -27.45 14.70 1.32
C PHE A 193 -28.23 14.24 2.55
N GLN A 194 -29.37 13.59 2.39
CA GLN A 194 -30.12 12.99 3.49
C GLN A 194 -29.40 11.77 4.10
N ASP A 195 -28.51 11.12 3.33
CA ASP A 195 -27.72 9.98 3.80
C ASP A 195 -26.41 10.42 4.46
N VAL A 196 -26.07 11.70 4.39
CA VAL A 196 -24.89 12.32 5.00
C VAL A 196 -25.35 13.04 6.26
N ALA A 197 -25.10 12.48 7.42
CA ALA A 197 -25.38 13.11 8.69
C ALA A 197 -24.31 14.16 9.03
N GLY A 198 -24.71 15.27 9.63
CA GLY A 198 -23.81 16.38 9.96
C GLY A 198 -23.22 17.08 8.73
N LEU A 199 -22.06 17.72 8.90
CA LEU A 199 -21.31 18.44 7.86
C LEU A 199 -22.11 19.60 7.23
N GLU A 200 -22.89 20.31 8.03
CA GLU A 200 -23.81 21.36 7.52
C GLU A 200 -23.03 22.43 6.72
N GLY A 201 -21.91 22.95 7.25
CA GLY A 201 -21.12 23.95 6.54
C GLY A 201 -20.55 23.42 5.21
N ALA A 202 -20.01 22.18 5.20
CA ALA A 202 -19.51 21.57 3.97
C ALA A 202 -20.63 21.28 2.96
N LYS A 203 -21.82 20.90 3.43
CA LYS A 203 -23.01 20.71 2.58
C LYS A 203 -23.47 22.01 1.94
N GLU A 204 -23.49 23.12 2.70
CA GLU A 204 -23.87 24.44 2.20
C GLU A 204 -22.91 24.90 1.09
N GLU A 205 -21.59 24.81 1.31
CA GLU A 205 -20.59 25.17 0.30
C GLU A 205 -20.68 24.29 -0.96
N ILE A 206 -20.92 22.99 -0.79
CA ILE A 206 -20.95 22.07 -1.93
C ILE A 206 -22.30 22.09 -2.64
N GLN A 207 -23.37 22.58 -1.98
CA GLN A 207 -24.71 22.79 -2.59
C GLN A 207 -24.65 23.77 -3.76
N GLU A 208 -23.77 24.78 -3.70
CA GLU A 208 -23.57 25.70 -4.82
C GLU A 208 -23.06 24.94 -6.07
N ILE A 209 -22.22 23.91 -5.88
CA ILE A 209 -21.72 23.06 -6.97
C ILE A 209 -22.85 22.23 -7.57
N VAL A 210 -23.73 21.69 -6.73
CA VAL A 210 -24.92 20.94 -7.17
C VAL A 210 -25.88 21.85 -7.96
N ASP A 211 -26.16 23.03 -7.45
CA ASP A 211 -27.04 24.00 -8.10
C ASP A 211 -26.48 24.45 -9.45
N PHE A 212 -25.18 24.63 -9.51
CA PHE A 212 -24.51 24.93 -10.75
C PHE A 212 -24.65 23.80 -11.79
N LEU A 213 -24.45 22.52 -11.39
CA LEU A 213 -24.61 21.37 -12.30
C LEU A 213 -26.05 21.24 -12.80
N LYS A 214 -27.06 21.60 -11.95
CA LYS A 214 -28.48 21.58 -12.30
C LYS A 214 -28.89 22.78 -13.20
N HIS A 215 -28.34 23.97 -12.93
CA HIS A 215 -28.77 25.23 -13.53
C HIS A 215 -27.57 26.10 -13.99
N PRO A 216 -26.72 25.63 -14.92
CA PRO A 216 -25.52 26.35 -15.34
C PRO A 216 -25.82 27.75 -15.94
N ASP A 217 -26.93 27.88 -16.64
CA ASP A 217 -27.31 29.12 -17.32
C ASP A 217 -27.55 30.28 -16.34
N LYS A 218 -28.05 30.02 -15.14
CA LYS A 218 -28.28 31.03 -14.09
C LYS A 218 -26.99 31.76 -13.72
N TYR A 219 -25.87 31.07 -13.66
CA TYR A 219 -24.59 31.61 -13.24
C TYR A 219 -23.84 32.27 -14.41
N THR A 220 -23.89 31.66 -15.59
CA THR A 220 -23.22 32.20 -16.79
C THR A 220 -23.88 33.46 -17.31
N ALA A 221 -25.21 33.63 -17.17
CA ALA A 221 -25.95 34.83 -17.55
C ALA A 221 -25.50 36.08 -16.79
N LEU A 222 -24.98 35.91 -15.54
CA LEU A 222 -24.48 37.01 -14.71
C LEU A 222 -22.95 37.20 -14.89
N GLY A 223 -22.29 36.49 -15.80
CA GLY A 223 -20.85 36.54 -16.02
C GLY A 223 -20.03 35.79 -14.96
N GLY A 224 -20.65 34.99 -14.10
CA GLY A 224 -19.99 34.14 -13.11
C GLY A 224 -19.16 33.07 -13.78
N LYS A 225 -17.94 32.88 -13.27
CA LYS A 225 -17.07 31.75 -13.68
C LYS A 225 -17.32 30.56 -12.78
N ILE A 226 -17.52 29.43 -13.42
CA ILE A 226 -17.75 28.14 -12.76
C ILE A 226 -16.48 27.69 -12.05
N PRO A 227 -16.52 27.24 -10.78
CA PRO A 227 -15.41 26.56 -10.18
C PRO A 227 -15.16 25.25 -10.93
N LYS A 228 -13.92 25.07 -11.45
CA LYS A 228 -13.56 23.85 -12.19
C LYS A 228 -13.33 22.66 -11.26
N GLY A 229 -12.98 22.93 -10.00
CA GLY A 229 -12.73 21.89 -9.02
C GLY A 229 -12.85 22.35 -7.58
N ALA A 230 -13.19 21.42 -6.71
CA ALA A 230 -13.17 21.60 -5.26
C ALA A 230 -12.36 20.50 -4.58
N LEU A 231 -11.62 20.90 -3.55
CA LEU A 231 -10.79 20.02 -2.75
C LEU A 231 -11.45 19.80 -1.38
N LEU A 232 -11.82 18.56 -1.07
CA LEU A 232 -12.30 18.15 0.24
C LEU A 232 -11.10 17.83 1.14
N VAL A 233 -10.94 18.60 2.20
CA VAL A 233 -9.80 18.50 3.13
C VAL A 233 -10.30 18.12 4.51
N GLY A 234 -9.69 17.14 5.16
CA GLY A 234 -10.02 16.80 6.55
C GLY A 234 -9.46 15.46 7.00
N PRO A 235 -9.61 15.13 8.28
CA PRO A 235 -9.14 13.87 8.85
C PRO A 235 -9.73 12.63 8.15
N PRO A 236 -9.09 11.46 8.24
CA PRO A 236 -9.66 10.22 7.70
C PRO A 236 -10.97 9.86 8.40
N GLY A 237 -11.89 9.24 7.66
CA GLY A 237 -13.15 8.78 8.21
C GLY A 237 -14.24 9.83 8.42
N THR A 238 -14.01 11.10 8.04
CA THR A 238 -14.99 12.19 8.20
C THR A 238 -16.09 12.22 7.13
N GLY A 239 -16.06 11.31 6.15
CA GLY A 239 -17.13 11.17 5.17
C GLY A 239 -16.90 11.89 3.84
N LYS A 240 -15.66 12.35 3.52
CA LYS A 240 -15.32 13.03 2.26
C LYS A 240 -15.79 12.30 1.00
N THR A 241 -15.51 11.02 0.91
CA THR A 241 -15.93 10.16 -0.21
C THR A 241 -17.45 9.99 -0.26
N LEU A 242 -18.12 9.93 0.90
CA LEU A 242 -19.57 9.84 1.01
C LEU A 242 -20.22 11.14 0.54
N LEU A 243 -19.70 12.29 0.97
CA LEU A 243 -20.14 13.61 0.56
C LEU A 243 -20.02 13.80 -0.96
N ALA A 244 -18.88 13.39 -1.56
CA ALA A 244 -18.68 13.46 -3.01
C ALA A 244 -19.71 12.61 -3.78
N LYS A 245 -20.07 11.42 -3.28
CA LYS A 245 -21.15 10.60 -3.85
C LYS A 245 -22.51 11.24 -3.70
N ALA A 246 -22.78 11.86 -2.56
CA ALA A 246 -24.05 12.55 -2.31
C ALA A 246 -24.24 13.74 -3.27
N VAL A 247 -23.17 14.48 -3.57
CA VAL A 247 -23.18 15.54 -4.58
C VAL A 247 -23.63 15.01 -5.94
N ALA A 248 -23.07 13.87 -6.36
CA ALA A 248 -23.43 13.27 -7.63
C ALA A 248 -24.88 12.78 -7.68
N GLY A 249 -25.34 12.15 -6.59
CA GLY A 249 -26.74 11.73 -6.48
C GLY A 249 -27.72 12.90 -6.44
N GLU A 250 -27.37 13.96 -5.74
CA GLU A 250 -28.18 15.19 -5.65
C GLU A 250 -28.24 15.93 -6.99
N ALA A 251 -27.09 16.02 -7.68
CA ALA A 251 -26.98 16.62 -9.01
C ALA A 251 -27.55 15.74 -10.13
N LYS A 252 -27.79 14.44 -9.87
CA LYS A 252 -28.16 13.43 -10.87
C LYS A 252 -27.17 13.39 -12.03
N ALA A 253 -25.89 13.55 -11.74
CA ALA A 253 -24.81 13.60 -12.71
C ALA A 253 -23.98 12.31 -12.71
N PRO A 254 -23.49 11.83 -13.86
CA PRO A 254 -22.55 10.73 -13.93
C PRO A 254 -21.32 10.97 -13.05
N PHE A 255 -20.95 9.95 -12.28
CA PHE A 255 -19.89 10.03 -11.29
C PHE A 255 -18.74 9.08 -11.63
N PHE A 256 -17.57 9.64 -11.92
CA PHE A 256 -16.35 8.90 -12.24
C PHE A 256 -15.44 8.93 -11.03
N SER A 257 -15.26 7.80 -10.34
CA SER A 257 -14.44 7.71 -9.13
C SER A 257 -13.17 6.92 -9.36
N LEU A 258 -12.02 7.51 -8.98
CA LEU A 258 -10.72 6.86 -8.89
C LEU A 258 -10.01 7.24 -7.59
N SER A 259 -9.06 6.38 -7.15
CA SER A 259 -8.06 6.76 -6.15
C SER A 259 -6.84 7.38 -6.83
N GLY A 260 -6.20 8.36 -6.18
CA GLY A 260 -4.90 8.89 -6.61
C GLY A 260 -3.84 7.80 -6.80
N SER A 261 -3.91 6.74 -6.00
CA SER A 261 -3.04 5.57 -6.13
C SER A 261 -3.23 4.78 -7.43
N ASP A 262 -4.44 4.82 -8.05
CA ASP A 262 -4.72 4.15 -9.32
C ASP A 262 -3.95 4.77 -10.51
N PHE A 263 -3.45 5.98 -10.35
CA PHE A 263 -2.63 6.64 -11.35
C PHE A 263 -1.14 6.36 -11.20
N VAL A 264 -0.70 5.83 -10.05
CA VAL A 264 0.71 5.51 -9.79
C VAL A 264 1.01 4.11 -10.29
N GLU A 265 1.74 4.03 -11.41
CA GLU A 265 2.14 2.76 -12.03
C GLU A 265 3.66 2.74 -12.23
N MET A 266 4.23 1.54 -12.39
CA MET A 266 5.68 1.39 -12.67
C MET A 266 6.08 1.73 -14.11
N PHE A 267 5.11 1.79 -15.04
CA PHE A 267 5.38 2.06 -16.44
C PHE A 267 5.18 3.52 -16.78
N VAL A 268 6.20 4.14 -17.37
CA VAL A 268 6.20 5.56 -17.75
C VAL A 268 5.07 5.88 -18.73
N GLY A 269 4.31 6.95 -18.43
CA GLY A 269 3.24 7.46 -19.26
C GLY A 269 1.88 6.80 -19.10
N VAL A 270 1.76 5.72 -18.34
CA VAL A 270 0.48 5.02 -18.11
C VAL A 270 -0.45 5.88 -17.25
N GLY A 271 0.05 6.48 -16.18
CA GLY A 271 -0.72 7.38 -15.32
C GLY A 271 -1.29 8.57 -16.11
N ALA A 272 -0.45 9.24 -16.88
CA ALA A 272 -0.85 10.35 -17.74
C ALA A 272 -1.88 9.93 -18.81
N SER A 273 -1.78 8.72 -19.35
CA SER A 273 -2.75 8.18 -20.31
C SER A 273 -4.11 7.93 -19.64
N ARG A 274 -4.13 7.41 -18.40
CA ARG A 274 -5.38 7.21 -17.63
C ARG A 274 -6.06 8.53 -17.30
N VAL A 275 -5.30 9.56 -16.95
CA VAL A 275 -5.85 10.90 -16.74
C VAL A 275 -6.56 11.39 -18.00
N ARG A 276 -5.90 11.34 -19.17
CA ARG A 276 -6.52 11.77 -20.44
C ARG A 276 -7.79 10.97 -20.77
N ASP A 277 -7.76 9.67 -20.60
CA ASP A 277 -8.90 8.80 -20.87
C ASP A 277 -10.09 9.10 -19.94
N LEU A 278 -9.83 9.29 -18.63
CA LEU A 278 -10.83 9.70 -17.64
C LEU A 278 -11.52 11.02 -18.02
N PHE A 279 -10.71 12.04 -18.31
CA PHE A 279 -11.24 13.36 -18.68
C PHE A 279 -12.00 13.35 -20.00
N LYS A 280 -11.55 12.53 -20.95
CA LYS A 280 -12.29 12.31 -22.21
C LYS A 280 -13.66 11.68 -21.96
N GLN A 281 -13.72 10.61 -21.17
CA GLN A 281 -14.98 9.95 -20.84
C GLN A 281 -15.95 10.86 -20.08
N ALA A 282 -15.43 11.67 -19.15
CA ALA A 282 -16.23 12.64 -18.42
C ALA A 282 -16.80 13.75 -19.33
N LYS A 283 -15.99 14.24 -20.27
CA LYS A 283 -16.45 15.23 -21.30
C LYS A 283 -17.54 14.66 -22.20
N GLU A 284 -17.42 13.40 -22.59
CA GLU A 284 -18.41 12.70 -23.43
C GLU A 284 -19.77 12.53 -22.72
N LYS A 285 -19.76 12.48 -21.38
CA LYS A 285 -20.95 12.32 -20.54
C LYS A 285 -21.31 13.57 -19.73
N SER A 286 -20.94 14.74 -20.21
CA SER A 286 -21.27 16.03 -19.57
C SER A 286 -22.78 16.29 -19.53
N PRO A 287 -23.35 16.85 -18.43
CA PRO A 287 -22.69 17.24 -17.18
C PRO A 287 -22.24 16.03 -16.34
N SER A 288 -21.02 16.07 -15.78
CA SER A 288 -20.46 14.96 -15.04
C SER A 288 -19.52 15.40 -13.92
N ILE A 289 -19.27 14.51 -12.97
CA ILE A 289 -18.36 14.73 -11.85
C ILE A 289 -17.21 13.71 -11.93
N ILE A 290 -15.98 14.21 -11.86
CA ILE A 290 -14.77 13.39 -11.62
C ILE A 290 -14.43 13.50 -10.14
N PHE A 291 -14.28 12.37 -9.47
CA PHE A 291 -13.83 12.32 -8.08
C PHE A 291 -12.49 11.57 -7.97
N ILE A 292 -11.50 12.25 -7.39
CA ILE A 292 -10.16 11.70 -7.14
C ILE A 292 -9.95 11.62 -5.63
N ASP A 293 -10.03 10.43 -5.08
CA ASP A 293 -9.73 10.21 -3.67
C ASP A 293 -8.22 10.12 -3.44
N GLU A 294 -7.74 10.49 -2.25
CA GLU A 294 -6.31 10.46 -1.91
C GLU A 294 -5.41 11.16 -2.95
N ILE A 295 -5.80 12.37 -3.36
CA ILE A 295 -5.07 13.09 -4.42
C ILE A 295 -3.60 13.36 -4.06
N ASP A 296 -3.24 13.34 -2.78
CA ASP A 296 -1.87 13.48 -2.29
C ASP A 296 -0.94 12.34 -2.76
N ALA A 297 -1.49 11.22 -3.22
CA ALA A 297 -0.70 10.16 -3.85
C ALA A 297 0.03 10.63 -5.12
N ILE A 298 -0.59 11.53 -5.90
CA ILE A 298 -0.03 12.10 -7.13
C ILE A 298 0.33 13.59 -7.00
N GLY A 299 -0.38 14.30 -6.13
CA GLY A 299 -0.32 15.77 -6.00
C GLY A 299 0.73 16.30 -5.02
N ARG A 300 1.62 15.49 -4.50
CA ARG A 300 2.62 15.91 -3.52
C ARG A 300 3.62 16.91 -4.12
N ALA A 301 3.93 17.98 -3.37
CA ALA A 301 4.95 18.96 -3.74
C ALA A 301 6.35 18.33 -3.93
N ARG A 302 7.13 18.91 -4.81
CA ARG A 302 8.49 18.45 -5.15
C ARG A 302 9.41 18.51 -3.94
N GLY A 303 9.88 17.35 -3.48
CA GLY A 303 10.92 17.28 -2.45
C GLY A 303 12.31 17.56 -3.01
N LYS A 304 13.17 18.21 -2.24
CA LYS A 304 14.58 18.51 -2.63
C LYS A 304 15.47 17.26 -2.77
N ASN A 305 15.02 16.08 -2.39
CA ASN A 305 15.80 14.83 -2.47
C ASN A 305 15.40 13.99 -3.70
N ASN A 306 15.97 14.34 -4.84
CA ASN A 306 15.87 13.60 -6.10
C ASN A 306 16.81 12.39 -6.09
N MET A 307 16.40 11.23 -5.57
CA MET A 307 17.17 9.98 -5.72
C MET A 307 16.31 8.74 -6.07
N SER A 308 15.16 8.90 -6.72
CA SER A 308 14.41 7.72 -7.18
C SER A 308 13.57 8.04 -8.41
N GLY A 309 13.75 7.29 -9.47
CA GLY A 309 13.01 7.41 -10.75
C GLY A 309 11.48 7.18 -10.64
N SER A 310 10.96 6.84 -9.46
CA SER A 310 9.51 6.77 -9.21
C SER A 310 8.85 8.15 -9.06
N ASN A 311 9.62 9.22 -8.88
CA ASN A 311 9.08 10.57 -8.78
C ASN A 311 8.71 11.16 -10.15
N ASP A 312 9.42 10.77 -11.22
CA ASP A 312 9.21 11.30 -12.57
C ASP A 312 7.82 10.93 -13.12
N GLU A 313 7.34 9.71 -12.82
CA GLU A 313 6.02 9.27 -13.28
C GLU A 313 4.88 10.00 -12.56
N ARG A 314 5.03 10.26 -11.26
CA ARG A 314 4.07 11.06 -10.49
C ARG A 314 3.99 12.49 -11.03
N GLU A 315 5.13 13.10 -11.30
CA GLU A 315 5.19 14.46 -11.88
C GLU A 315 4.54 14.51 -13.27
N ASN A 316 4.80 13.52 -14.12
CA ASN A 316 4.17 13.42 -15.43
C ASN A 316 2.65 13.32 -15.33
N THR A 317 2.18 12.49 -14.39
CA THR A 317 0.75 12.31 -14.13
C THR A 317 0.12 13.58 -13.57
N LEU A 318 0.77 14.24 -12.59
CA LEU A 318 0.33 15.52 -12.05
C LEU A 318 0.25 16.60 -13.13
N ASN A 319 1.31 16.76 -13.94
CA ASN A 319 1.34 17.73 -15.02
C ASN A 319 0.24 17.47 -16.05
N GLN A 320 -0.06 16.19 -16.35
CA GLN A 320 -1.17 15.86 -17.23
C GLN A 320 -2.52 16.23 -16.60
N LEU A 321 -2.72 15.96 -15.28
CA LEU A 321 -3.92 16.37 -14.57
C LEU A 321 -4.13 17.87 -14.62
N LEU A 322 -3.07 18.67 -14.35
CA LEU A 322 -3.11 20.12 -14.42
C LEU A 322 -3.45 20.59 -15.85
N THR A 323 -2.86 19.96 -16.86
CA THR A 323 -3.12 20.28 -18.28
C THR A 323 -4.58 19.99 -18.65
N GLU A 324 -5.13 18.86 -18.23
CA GLU A 324 -6.54 18.54 -18.50
C GLU A 324 -7.51 19.50 -17.80
N MET A 325 -7.20 19.89 -16.56
CA MET A 325 -8.01 20.89 -15.82
C MET A 325 -7.92 22.28 -16.46
N ASP A 326 -6.73 22.70 -16.91
CA ASP A 326 -6.55 23.98 -17.61
C ASP A 326 -7.24 23.96 -18.98
N GLY A 327 -7.22 22.81 -19.67
CA GLY A 327 -7.83 22.58 -20.97
C GLY A 327 -9.38 22.48 -20.95
N PHE A 328 -10.03 22.58 -19.79
CA PHE A 328 -11.47 22.79 -19.75
C PHE A 328 -11.82 24.18 -20.30
N GLY A 329 -12.47 24.20 -21.45
CA GLY A 329 -13.10 25.43 -21.96
C GLY A 329 -14.18 25.91 -20.98
N THR A 330 -14.60 27.15 -21.14
CA THR A 330 -15.65 27.78 -20.29
C THR A 330 -17.01 27.08 -20.36
N ASN A 331 -17.22 26.17 -21.29
CA ASN A 331 -18.50 25.53 -21.60
C ASN A 331 -18.56 24.00 -21.30
N THR A 332 -17.54 23.43 -20.64
CA THR A 332 -17.61 22.02 -20.26
C THR A 332 -18.19 21.90 -18.85
N ASN A 333 -19.41 21.39 -18.75
CA ASN A 333 -20.09 21.17 -17.45
C ASN A 333 -19.50 19.91 -16.75
N VAL A 334 -18.18 19.87 -16.55
CA VAL A 334 -17.47 18.82 -15.82
C VAL A 334 -16.80 19.45 -14.60
N ILE A 335 -17.08 18.91 -13.43
CA ILE A 335 -16.48 19.37 -12.17
C ILE A 335 -15.57 18.29 -11.62
N VAL A 336 -14.39 18.67 -11.15
CA VAL A 336 -13.44 17.77 -10.51
C VAL A 336 -13.51 17.96 -9.00
N LEU A 337 -13.93 16.95 -8.28
CA LEU A 337 -13.83 16.87 -6.83
C LEU A 337 -12.60 16.06 -6.47
N ALA A 338 -11.79 16.52 -5.53
CA ALA A 338 -10.69 15.73 -4.98
C ALA A 338 -10.80 15.67 -3.46
N ALA A 339 -10.28 14.59 -2.86
CA ALA A 339 -10.21 14.45 -1.43
C ALA A 339 -8.78 14.17 -0.97
N THR A 340 -8.40 14.75 0.17
CA THR A 340 -7.13 14.48 0.83
C THR A 340 -7.25 14.58 2.34
N ASN A 341 -6.42 13.80 3.04
CA ASN A 341 -6.23 13.93 4.48
C ASN A 341 -5.07 14.89 4.80
N ARG A 342 -4.30 15.30 3.80
CA ARG A 342 -3.04 16.05 3.96
C ARG A 342 -2.91 17.15 2.92
N ALA A 343 -3.64 18.23 3.10
CA ALA A 343 -3.53 19.39 2.20
C ALA A 343 -2.15 20.07 2.28
N ASP A 344 -1.45 19.92 3.40
CA ASP A 344 -0.12 20.47 3.69
C ASP A 344 0.96 19.99 2.72
N VAL A 345 0.82 18.76 2.21
CA VAL A 345 1.81 18.15 1.31
C VAL A 345 1.55 18.40 -0.17
N LEU A 346 0.40 19.00 -0.53
CA LEU A 346 0.01 19.20 -1.93
C LEU A 346 0.82 20.29 -2.62
N ASP A 347 1.07 20.08 -3.91
CA ASP A 347 1.69 21.10 -4.77
C ASP A 347 0.75 22.30 -4.90
N LYS A 348 1.29 23.50 -4.64
CA LYS A 348 0.55 24.77 -4.75
C LYS A 348 -0.06 25.02 -6.13
N ALA A 349 0.50 24.39 -7.17
CA ALA A 349 -0.05 24.49 -8.50
C ALA A 349 -1.46 23.89 -8.63
N LEU A 350 -1.81 22.90 -7.81
CA LEU A 350 -3.17 22.32 -7.76
C LEU A 350 -4.20 23.31 -7.23
N MET A 351 -3.81 24.19 -6.30
CA MET A 351 -4.69 25.13 -5.59
C MET A 351 -4.80 26.51 -6.27
N ARG A 352 -4.30 26.65 -7.51
CA ARG A 352 -4.44 27.88 -8.28
C ARG A 352 -5.84 28.04 -8.86
N ALA A 353 -6.28 29.30 -9.04
CA ALA A 353 -7.52 29.62 -9.71
C ALA A 353 -7.66 28.90 -11.07
N GLY A 354 -8.82 28.32 -11.31
CA GLY A 354 -9.11 27.50 -12.49
C GLY A 354 -8.75 26.02 -12.35
N ARG A 355 -8.33 25.57 -11.15
CA ARG A 355 -8.08 24.17 -10.79
C ARG A 355 -8.91 23.80 -9.54
N PHE A 356 -8.27 23.51 -8.41
CA PHE A 356 -8.98 23.36 -7.12
C PHE A 356 -9.01 24.71 -6.40
N ASP A 357 -9.82 25.59 -6.89
CA ASP A 357 -9.94 26.95 -6.39
C ASP A 357 -10.82 27.09 -5.14
N ARG A 358 -11.57 26.05 -4.80
CA ARG A 358 -12.32 25.94 -3.56
C ARG A 358 -11.75 24.83 -2.68
N GLN A 359 -11.55 25.12 -1.40
CA GLN A 359 -11.18 24.16 -0.38
C GLN A 359 -12.33 24.04 0.61
N ILE A 360 -12.93 22.88 0.70
CA ILE A 360 -14.05 22.59 1.59
C ILE A 360 -13.50 21.73 2.73
N TYR A 361 -13.59 22.26 3.94
CA TYR A 361 -13.10 21.57 5.12
C TYR A 361 -14.17 20.62 5.65
N VAL A 362 -13.78 19.36 5.87
CA VAL A 362 -14.61 18.28 6.38
C VAL A 362 -13.98 17.81 7.69
N ASP A 363 -14.28 18.54 8.76
CA ASP A 363 -13.69 18.33 10.08
C ASP A 363 -14.29 17.11 10.81
N LEU A 364 -13.75 16.82 12.00
CA LEU A 364 -14.36 15.84 12.88
C LEU A 364 -15.73 16.35 13.35
N PRO A 365 -16.73 15.43 13.46
CA PRO A 365 -18.08 15.84 13.82
C PRO A 365 -18.16 16.33 15.27
N ASP A 366 -18.91 17.39 15.50
CA ASP A 366 -19.28 17.88 16.82
C ASP A 366 -20.26 16.94 17.52
N ILE A 367 -20.64 17.25 18.76
CA ILE A 367 -21.53 16.40 19.55
C ILE A 367 -22.93 16.22 18.92
N ARG A 368 -23.44 17.24 18.19
CA ARG A 368 -24.76 17.19 17.54
C ARG A 368 -24.66 16.33 16.27
N GLU A 369 -23.65 16.57 15.48
CA GLU A 369 -23.35 15.81 14.27
C GLU A 369 -23.07 14.33 14.59
N ARG A 370 -22.34 14.02 15.68
CA ARG A 370 -22.14 12.63 16.13
C ARG A 370 -23.47 11.95 16.49
N LYS A 371 -24.39 12.66 17.12
CA LYS A 371 -25.75 12.13 17.39
C LYS A 371 -26.44 11.75 16.10
N GLU A 372 -26.46 12.62 15.11
CA GLU A 372 -27.07 12.35 13.80
C GLU A 372 -26.41 11.16 13.09
N ILE A 373 -25.07 11.08 13.16
CA ILE A 373 -24.32 9.96 12.59
C ILE A 373 -24.69 8.64 13.30
N PHE A 374 -24.83 8.64 14.64
CA PHE A 374 -25.35 7.49 15.35
C PHE A 374 -26.76 7.13 14.88
N GLU A 375 -27.66 8.07 14.72
CA GLU A 375 -29.01 7.81 14.24
C GLU A 375 -29.04 7.13 12.89
N VAL A 376 -28.17 7.52 11.96
CA VAL A 376 -28.03 6.87 10.64
C VAL A 376 -27.51 5.44 10.80
N HIS A 377 -26.44 5.22 11.55
CA HIS A 377 -25.83 3.90 11.69
C HIS A 377 -26.61 2.94 12.59
N LEU A 378 -27.51 3.45 13.41
CA LEU A 378 -28.42 2.67 14.25
C LEU A 378 -29.69 2.20 13.51
N LYS A 379 -30.03 2.79 12.35
CA LYS A 379 -31.23 2.40 11.56
C LYS A 379 -31.26 0.90 11.22
N PRO A 380 -30.18 0.27 10.75
CA PRO A 380 -30.19 -1.15 10.40
C PRO A 380 -30.11 -2.11 11.60
N LEU A 381 -29.84 -1.61 12.83
CA LEU A 381 -29.60 -2.44 14.00
C LEU A 381 -30.88 -2.69 14.78
N LYS A 382 -31.02 -3.91 15.32
CA LYS A 382 -32.03 -4.23 16.34
C LYS A 382 -31.54 -3.70 17.68
N LYS A 383 -31.94 -2.49 18.04
CA LYS A 383 -31.53 -1.79 19.26
C LYS A 383 -32.63 -1.82 20.31
N ASP A 384 -32.26 -1.64 21.58
CA ASP A 384 -33.20 -1.38 22.66
C ASP A 384 -33.96 -0.07 22.37
N LYS A 385 -35.25 -0.04 22.73
CA LYS A 385 -36.13 1.13 22.55
C LYS A 385 -35.67 2.36 23.35
N ASN A 386 -34.99 2.13 24.46
CA ASN A 386 -34.53 3.16 25.41
C ASN A 386 -33.07 3.57 25.18
N LEU A 387 -32.48 3.25 24.01
CA LEU A 387 -31.11 3.63 23.71
C LEU A 387 -31.03 5.14 23.50
N ASP A 388 -30.28 5.80 24.37
CA ASP A 388 -30.05 7.25 24.34
C ASP A 388 -28.88 7.59 23.43
N THR A 389 -29.18 8.20 22.26
CA THR A 389 -28.17 8.65 21.28
C THR A 389 -27.39 9.87 21.77
N ASP A 390 -27.98 10.73 22.59
CA ASP A 390 -27.27 11.86 23.23
C ASP A 390 -26.20 11.37 24.18
N PHE A 391 -26.50 10.30 24.91
CA PHE A 391 -25.51 9.67 25.75
C PHE A 391 -24.35 9.09 24.92
N LEU A 392 -24.65 8.37 23.83
CA LEU A 392 -23.60 7.78 22.96
C LEU A 392 -22.72 8.84 22.33
N SER A 393 -23.29 9.93 21.84
CA SER A 393 -22.52 11.04 21.26
C SER A 393 -21.58 11.71 22.28
N LYS A 394 -21.99 11.79 23.54
CA LYS A 394 -21.14 12.27 24.64
C LYS A 394 -20.00 11.31 24.99
N GLN A 395 -20.18 9.99 24.77
CA GLN A 395 -19.15 8.98 25.06
C GLN A 395 -18.09 8.83 23.96
N THR A 396 -18.24 9.51 22.83
CA THR A 396 -17.37 9.38 21.66
C THR A 396 -16.79 10.72 21.19
N PRO A 397 -16.17 11.52 22.08
CA PRO A 397 -15.53 12.77 21.68
C PRO A 397 -14.36 12.49 20.72
N GLY A 398 -14.23 13.31 19.66
CA GLY A 398 -13.17 13.18 18.67
C GLY A 398 -13.29 11.97 17.73
N PHE A 399 -14.40 11.22 17.77
CA PHE A 399 -14.62 10.11 16.83
C PHE A 399 -15.09 10.67 15.48
N SER A 400 -14.52 10.08 14.43
CA SER A 400 -14.99 10.31 13.07
C SER A 400 -16.28 9.53 12.77
N GLY A 401 -16.93 9.83 11.66
CA GLY A 401 -18.10 9.06 11.20
C GLY A 401 -17.78 7.56 10.99
N ALA A 402 -16.59 7.25 10.53
CA ALA A 402 -16.14 5.87 10.35
C ALA A 402 -15.93 5.15 11.70
N ASP A 403 -15.42 5.87 12.72
CA ASP A 403 -15.27 5.31 14.07
C ASP A 403 -16.63 5.02 14.68
N ILE A 404 -17.61 5.91 14.51
CA ILE A 404 -18.99 5.71 15.00
C ILE A 404 -19.64 4.52 14.29
N ALA A 405 -19.47 4.39 12.98
CA ALA A 405 -19.94 3.22 12.23
C ALA A 405 -19.34 1.93 12.78
N ASN A 406 -18.04 1.95 13.09
CA ASN A 406 -17.34 0.82 13.67
C ASN A 406 -17.84 0.52 15.10
N VAL A 407 -18.12 1.52 15.94
CA VAL A 407 -18.75 1.35 17.27
C VAL A 407 -20.10 0.64 17.13
N CYS A 408 -20.93 1.08 16.22
CA CYS A 408 -22.25 0.47 15.98
C CYS A 408 -22.13 -1.00 15.55
N ASN A 409 -21.22 -1.29 14.64
CA ASN A 409 -20.96 -2.66 14.20
C ASN A 409 -20.40 -3.53 15.32
N GLU A 410 -19.41 -3.03 16.07
CA GLU A 410 -18.78 -3.77 17.17
C GLU A 410 -19.76 -4.04 18.32
N ALA A 411 -20.63 -3.07 18.65
CA ALA A 411 -21.69 -3.25 19.64
C ALA A 411 -22.66 -4.37 19.23
N ALA A 412 -23.02 -4.44 17.94
CA ALA A 412 -23.86 -5.51 17.43
C ALA A 412 -23.16 -6.90 17.54
N LEU A 413 -21.85 -6.95 17.24
CA LEU A 413 -21.05 -8.18 17.39
C LEU A 413 -20.93 -8.62 18.85
N ILE A 414 -20.80 -7.67 19.79
CA ILE A 414 -20.76 -7.95 21.24
C ILE A 414 -22.11 -8.49 21.70
N ALA A 415 -23.22 -7.85 21.33
CA ALA A 415 -24.56 -8.30 21.65
C ALA A 415 -24.84 -9.72 21.11
N ALA A 416 -24.44 -9.98 19.86
CA ALA A 416 -24.58 -11.29 19.24
C ALA A 416 -23.76 -12.38 19.98
N ARG A 417 -22.51 -12.08 20.37
CA ARG A 417 -21.66 -12.97 21.16
C ARG A 417 -22.27 -13.32 22.52
N ASN A 418 -22.98 -12.37 23.13
CA ASN A 418 -23.66 -12.53 24.40
C ASN A 418 -25.08 -13.10 24.25
N ASN A 419 -25.46 -13.57 23.04
CA ASN A 419 -26.77 -14.13 22.72
C ASN A 419 -27.95 -13.21 23.06
N LYS A 420 -27.75 -11.89 22.99
CA LYS A 420 -28.81 -10.89 23.21
C LYS A 420 -29.73 -10.77 21.99
N LYS A 421 -30.97 -10.35 22.21
CA LYS A 421 -31.98 -10.15 21.16
C LYS A 421 -31.93 -8.75 20.55
N ALA A 422 -31.36 -7.79 21.25
CA ALA A 422 -31.19 -6.41 20.85
C ALA A 422 -29.87 -5.86 21.39
N VAL A 423 -29.35 -4.83 20.74
CA VAL A 423 -28.13 -4.13 21.17
C VAL A 423 -28.51 -3.13 22.27
N GLU A 424 -27.87 -3.23 23.41
CA GLU A 424 -28.13 -2.43 24.61
C GLU A 424 -27.02 -1.39 24.82
N LYS A 425 -27.28 -0.41 25.69
CA LYS A 425 -26.34 0.66 26.07
C LYS A 425 -24.95 0.10 26.48
N GLN A 426 -24.93 -1.01 27.25
CA GLN A 426 -23.69 -1.62 27.72
C GLN A 426 -22.83 -2.15 26.56
N ASP A 427 -23.45 -2.71 25.52
CA ASP A 427 -22.73 -3.22 24.36
C ASP A 427 -22.02 -2.12 23.60
N PHE A 428 -22.58 -0.91 23.55
CA PHE A 428 -21.93 0.28 22.97
C PHE A 428 -20.75 0.74 23.82
N LEU A 429 -20.89 0.76 25.15
CA LEU A 429 -19.78 1.10 26.04
C LEU A 429 -18.62 0.11 25.89
N ASP A 430 -18.93 -1.17 25.83
CA ASP A 430 -17.93 -2.22 25.62
C ASP A 430 -17.29 -2.12 24.23
N ALA A 431 -18.04 -1.69 23.21
CA ALA A 431 -17.53 -1.44 21.86
C ALA A 431 -16.57 -0.25 21.84
N VAL A 432 -16.92 0.86 22.45
CA VAL A 432 -16.03 2.04 22.58
C VAL A 432 -14.74 1.64 23.29
N ASP A 433 -14.86 0.90 24.41
CA ASP A 433 -13.71 0.38 25.13
C ASP A 433 -12.79 -0.48 24.26
N ARG A 434 -13.40 -1.35 23.45
CA ARG A 434 -12.66 -2.26 22.56
C ARG A 434 -11.96 -1.52 21.43
N ILE A 435 -12.57 -0.48 20.89
CA ILE A 435 -12.00 0.31 19.80
C ILE A 435 -10.83 1.15 20.31
N ILE A 436 -10.96 1.80 21.45
CA ILE A 436 -9.91 2.67 21.98
C ILE A 436 -8.82 1.84 22.69
N GLY A 437 -9.19 0.91 23.57
CA GLY A 437 -8.25 0.15 24.41
C GLY A 437 -7.83 -1.21 23.85
N GLY A 438 -8.53 -1.73 22.83
CA GLY A 438 -8.34 -3.08 22.30
C GLY A 438 -9.05 -4.16 23.08
N LEU A 439 -8.82 -5.41 22.70
CA LEU A 439 -9.41 -6.59 23.37
C LEU A 439 -8.87 -6.75 24.80
N GLU A 440 -9.77 -7.11 25.70
CA GLU A 440 -9.43 -7.53 27.06
C GLU A 440 -8.55 -8.79 27.05
N LYS A 441 -7.43 -8.73 27.77
CA LYS A 441 -6.48 -9.84 27.87
C LYS A 441 -6.73 -10.65 29.13
N LYS A 442 -7.68 -11.58 29.07
CA LYS A 442 -8.01 -12.48 30.20
C LYS A 442 -6.88 -13.40 30.65
N ASN A 443 -5.90 -13.65 29.77
CA ASN A 443 -4.80 -14.59 30.01
C ASN A 443 -3.49 -13.92 30.41
N LYS A 444 -3.47 -12.61 30.68
CA LYS A 444 -2.24 -11.93 31.11
C LYS A 444 -2.01 -12.23 32.58
N ILE A 445 -0.94 -12.93 32.88
CA ILE A 445 -0.51 -13.17 34.25
C ILE A 445 0.09 -11.88 34.77
N ILE A 446 -0.60 -11.23 35.70
CA ILE A 446 -0.13 -10.04 36.43
C ILE A 446 0.11 -10.47 37.86
N THR A 447 1.29 -10.17 38.39
CA THR A 447 1.59 -10.44 39.80
C THR A 447 0.75 -9.52 40.70
N PRO A 448 0.40 -9.98 41.94
CA PRO A 448 -0.35 -9.13 42.87
C PRO A 448 0.31 -7.78 43.14
N SER A 449 1.65 -7.72 43.13
CA SER A 449 2.43 -6.49 43.29
C SER A 449 2.28 -5.54 42.08
N GLU A 450 2.33 -6.08 40.86
CA GLU A 450 2.09 -5.29 39.64
C GLU A 450 0.65 -4.79 39.57
N LYS A 451 -0.34 -5.65 39.88
CA LYS A 451 -1.75 -5.25 39.91
C LYS A 451 -1.97 -4.10 40.91
N ARG A 452 -1.30 -4.16 42.05
CA ARG A 452 -1.35 -3.09 43.04
C ARG A 452 -0.69 -1.81 42.52
N ALA A 453 0.47 -1.90 41.87
CA ALA A 453 1.14 -0.73 41.29
C ALA A 453 0.27 -0.06 40.22
N VAL A 454 -0.35 -0.85 39.31
CA VAL A 454 -1.30 -0.34 38.31
C VAL A 454 -2.51 0.34 38.97
N ALA A 455 -3.08 -0.27 40.02
CA ALA A 455 -4.24 0.31 40.69
C ALA A 455 -3.94 1.69 41.31
N PHE A 456 -2.78 1.84 41.94
CA PHE A 456 -2.35 3.14 42.48
C PHE A 456 -1.99 4.14 41.38
N HIS A 457 -1.40 3.68 40.28
CA HIS A 457 -1.11 4.51 39.11
C HIS A 457 -2.40 5.11 38.52
N GLU A 458 -3.40 4.28 38.21
CA GLU A 458 -4.68 4.73 37.66
C GLU A 458 -5.48 5.55 38.68
N ALA A 459 -5.43 5.19 39.96
CA ALA A 459 -6.03 5.99 41.04
C ALA A 459 -5.35 7.36 41.17
N GLY A 460 -4.05 7.45 40.90
CA GLY A 460 -3.31 8.71 40.86
C GLY A 460 -3.82 9.66 39.80
N HIS A 461 -3.96 9.18 38.58
CA HIS A 461 -4.56 9.95 37.49
C HIS A 461 -5.97 10.45 37.86
N ALA A 462 -6.79 9.56 38.40
CA ALA A 462 -8.16 9.88 38.79
C ALA A 462 -8.22 10.93 39.88
N THR A 463 -7.40 10.79 40.91
CA THR A 463 -7.34 11.71 42.06
C THR A 463 -6.91 13.11 41.64
N VAL A 464 -5.81 13.22 40.88
CA VAL A 464 -5.30 14.52 40.41
C VAL A 464 -6.32 15.18 39.48
N SER A 465 -6.89 14.45 38.52
CA SER A 465 -7.94 14.98 37.63
C SER A 465 -9.18 15.49 38.38
N TRP A 466 -9.57 14.82 39.47
CA TRP A 466 -10.75 15.21 40.23
C TRP A 466 -10.51 16.55 40.97
N MET A 467 -9.28 16.80 41.39
CA MET A 467 -8.89 17.98 42.16
C MET A 467 -8.48 19.19 41.33
N LEU A 468 -8.38 19.04 40.02
CA LEU A 468 -7.99 20.12 39.09
C LEU A 468 -9.22 20.65 38.35
N GLU A 469 -9.29 22.00 38.21
CA GLU A 469 -10.41 22.70 37.61
C GLU A 469 -10.56 22.35 36.12
N HIS A 470 -9.45 22.44 35.42
CA HIS A 470 -9.46 22.33 33.94
C HIS A 470 -9.15 20.94 33.40
N ALA A 471 -8.85 19.99 34.30
CA ALA A 471 -8.69 18.60 33.88
C ALA A 471 -10.03 18.00 33.39
N SER A 472 -9.96 17.25 32.28
CA SER A 472 -11.16 16.64 31.69
C SER A 472 -11.92 15.75 32.69
N PRO A 473 -13.26 15.82 32.71
CA PRO A 473 -14.07 14.99 33.62
C PRO A 473 -13.80 13.50 33.40
N LEU A 474 -13.61 12.77 34.49
CA LEU A 474 -13.37 11.33 34.44
C LEU A 474 -14.67 10.56 34.32
N VAL A 475 -14.72 9.64 33.37
CA VAL A 475 -15.87 8.76 33.13
C VAL A 475 -15.73 7.45 33.89
N LYS A 476 -14.57 6.81 33.75
CA LYS A 476 -14.28 5.54 34.43
C LYS A 476 -12.77 5.32 34.58
N VAL A 477 -12.41 4.47 35.52
CA VAL A 477 -11.03 3.98 35.70
C VAL A 477 -11.06 2.47 35.70
N THR A 478 -10.11 1.83 35.04
CA THR A 478 -10.01 0.38 34.97
C THR A 478 -8.57 -0.10 35.08
N ILE A 479 -8.39 -1.22 35.76
CA ILE A 479 -7.11 -1.95 35.82
C ILE A 479 -7.18 -3.27 35.04
N VAL A 480 -8.21 -3.44 34.22
CA VAL A 480 -8.35 -4.59 33.31
C VAL A 480 -7.42 -4.37 32.11
N PRO A 481 -6.44 -5.26 31.87
CA PRO A 481 -5.49 -5.10 30.78
C PRO A 481 -6.16 -5.17 29.43
N ARG A 482 -5.89 -4.17 28.59
CA ARG A 482 -6.38 -4.11 27.19
C ARG A 482 -5.26 -3.75 26.23
N GLY A 483 -5.16 -4.43 25.11
CA GLY A 483 -4.15 -4.13 24.10
C GLY A 483 -2.73 -4.09 24.68
N ARG A 484 -2.08 -2.94 24.70
CA ARG A 484 -0.76 -2.72 25.29
C ARG A 484 -0.81 -2.14 26.71
N SER A 485 -1.96 -1.62 27.13
CA SER A 485 -2.13 -0.99 28.45
C SER A 485 -2.43 -2.02 29.52
N LEU A 486 -1.99 -1.74 30.75
CA LEU A 486 -2.28 -2.53 31.95
C LEU A 486 -3.50 -2.00 32.71
N GLY A 487 -3.84 -0.74 32.52
CA GLY A 487 -4.97 -0.03 33.05
C GLY A 487 -5.27 1.19 32.17
N ALA A 488 -6.33 1.92 32.48
CA ALA A 488 -6.67 3.19 31.82
C ALA A 488 -7.64 4.01 32.67
N ALA A 489 -7.37 5.31 32.73
CA ALA A 489 -8.32 6.32 33.18
C ALA A 489 -8.97 6.96 31.94
N TRP A 490 -10.30 6.93 31.89
CA TRP A 490 -11.08 7.40 30.75
C TRP A 490 -11.70 8.74 31.07
N TYR A 491 -11.38 9.70 30.21
CA TYR A 491 -11.83 11.08 30.35
C TYR A 491 -12.86 11.41 29.27
N LEU A 492 -13.70 12.36 29.55
CA LEU A 492 -14.58 13.00 28.58
C LEU A 492 -13.98 14.38 28.24
N PRO A 493 -13.15 14.48 27.18
CA PRO A 493 -12.59 15.76 26.79
C PRO A 493 -13.71 16.72 26.40
N GLU A 494 -13.65 17.94 26.87
CA GLU A 494 -14.51 19.01 26.38
C GLU A 494 -14.03 19.45 25.00
N GLU A 495 -14.97 19.61 24.07
CA GLU A 495 -14.66 20.13 22.73
C GLU A 495 -14.38 21.62 22.84
N ARG A 496 -13.10 21.99 22.81
CA ARG A 496 -12.63 23.39 22.93
C ARG A 496 -11.90 23.77 21.66
N LEU A 497 -12.28 24.91 21.06
CA LEU A 497 -11.61 25.49 19.90
C LEU A 497 -10.32 26.25 20.29
N ILE A 498 -10.29 26.77 21.51
CA ILE A 498 -9.17 27.54 22.06
C ILE A 498 -8.80 26.94 23.42
N VAL A 499 -7.53 26.69 23.63
CA VAL A 499 -6.99 26.13 24.89
C VAL A 499 -6.06 27.14 25.53
N ARG A 500 -6.28 27.42 26.82
CA ARG A 500 -5.45 28.33 27.62
C ARG A 500 -4.28 27.60 28.28
N PRO A 501 -3.20 28.30 28.66
CA PRO A 501 -2.05 27.68 29.34
C PRO A 501 -2.44 26.87 30.58
N GLU A 502 -3.33 27.43 31.44
CA GLU A 502 -3.78 26.77 32.65
C GLU A 502 -4.44 25.42 32.40
N GLN A 503 -5.19 25.32 31.31
CA GLN A 503 -5.85 24.09 30.88
C GLN A 503 -4.84 23.02 30.44
N MET A 504 -3.80 23.41 29.66
CA MET A 504 -2.72 22.53 29.26
C MET A 504 -1.90 22.06 30.47
N LEU A 505 -1.63 22.95 31.41
CA LEU A 505 -0.90 22.63 32.64
C LEU A 505 -1.68 21.66 33.54
N ASP A 506 -2.98 21.85 33.71
CA ASP A 506 -3.83 20.94 34.47
C ASP A 506 -3.91 19.56 33.81
N GLU A 507 -4.01 19.50 32.49
CA GLU A 507 -3.96 18.22 31.76
C GLU A 507 -2.63 17.49 31.92
N MET A 508 -1.51 18.22 31.89
CA MET A 508 -0.17 17.65 32.11
C MET A 508 -0.03 17.16 33.57
N CYS A 509 -0.50 17.93 34.52
CA CYS A 509 -0.50 17.56 35.95
C CYS A 509 -1.30 16.27 36.18
N ALA A 510 -2.50 16.16 35.58
CA ALA A 510 -3.33 14.96 35.63
C ALA A 510 -2.66 13.75 34.98
N ALA A 511 -2.01 13.94 33.82
CA ALA A 511 -1.26 12.88 33.15
C ALA A 511 -0.02 12.42 33.94
N LEU A 512 0.59 13.27 34.75
CA LEU A 512 1.70 12.90 35.65
C LEU A 512 1.22 12.22 36.94
N GLY A 513 -0.09 12.27 37.22
CA GLY A 513 -0.70 11.74 38.46
C GLY A 513 -0.38 10.27 38.74
N GLY A 514 -0.34 9.42 37.70
CA GLY A 514 0.00 8.01 37.87
C GLY A 514 1.42 7.80 38.37
N ARG A 515 2.40 8.44 37.74
CA ARG A 515 3.80 8.38 38.16
C ARG A 515 4.02 9.01 39.53
N ALA A 516 3.32 10.10 39.84
CA ALA A 516 3.35 10.74 41.12
C ALA A 516 2.79 9.85 42.25
N ALA A 517 1.69 9.12 41.98
CA ALA A 517 1.13 8.16 42.93
C ALA A 517 2.07 7.00 43.24
N GLU A 518 2.78 6.48 42.24
CA GLU A 518 3.82 5.46 42.46
C GLU A 518 4.90 6.00 43.41
N LYS A 519 5.35 7.23 43.21
CA LYS A 519 6.36 7.88 44.06
C LYS A 519 5.87 8.09 45.49
N VAL A 520 4.67 8.64 45.70
CA VAL A 520 4.08 8.96 47.00
C VAL A 520 3.80 7.72 47.86
N ILE A 521 3.39 6.60 47.19
CA ILE A 521 2.95 5.39 47.91
C ILE A 521 4.08 4.37 48.07
N PHE A 522 4.88 4.16 47.03
CA PHE A 522 5.91 3.11 47.02
C PHE A 522 7.35 3.65 47.15
N ASP A 523 7.54 4.98 47.08
CA ASP A 523 8.85 5.64 46.95
C ASP A 523 9.68 5.08 45.78
N LYS A 524 8.99 4.51 44.78
CA LYS A 524 9.58 3.92 43.57
C LYS A 524 8.74 4.32 42.38
N ILE A 525 9.39 4.39 41.22
CA ILE A 525 8.76 4.69 39.95
C ILE A 525 8.96 3.50 38.99
N SER A 526 8.02 3.30 38.09
CA SER A 526 8.05 2.22 37.11
C SER A 526 8.11 2.72 35.65
N THR A 527 8.26 1.80 34.72
CA THR A 527 8.19 2.09 33.29
C THR A 527 6.74 2.24 32.76
N GLY A 528 5.75 2.06 33.64
CA GLY A 528 4.32 2.13 33.28
C GLY A 528 3.89 3.49 32.72
N ALA A 529 4.51 4.55 33.19
CA ALA A 529 4.21 5.94 32.80
C ALA A 529 4.79 6.39 31.45
N LEU A 530 5.29 5.47 30.58
CA LEU A 530 5.92 5.85 29.30
C LEU A 530 4.99 6.68 28.41
N SER A 531 3.74 6.22 28.26
CA SER A 531 2.73 6.90 27.42
C SER A 531 2.40 8.30 27.95
N ASP A 532 2.31 8.43 29.29
CA ASP A 532 2.00 9.70 29.94
C ASP A 532 3.14 10.69 29.78
N LEU A 533 4.37 10.25 29.95
CA LEU A 533 5.57 11.06 29.73
C LEU A 533 5.69 11.51 28.28
N GLU A 534 5.38 10.64 27.32
CA GLU A 534 5.37 10.99 25.89
C GLU A 534 4.33 12.07 25.61
N LYS A 535 3.12 11.93 26.13
CA LYS A 535 2.03 12.90 26.00
C LYS A 535 2.42 14.25 26.58
N VAL A 536 2.90 14.27 27.83
CA VAL A 536 3.31 15.48 28.54
C VAL A 536 4.46 16.18 27.84
N THR A 537 5.47 15.43 27.38
CA THR A 537 6.60 15.99 26.63
C THR A 537 6.17 16.67 25.33
N LYS A 538 5.26 16.03 24.56
CA LYS A 538 4.70 16.63 23.35
C LYS A 538 3.95 17.92 23.65
N GLN A 539 3.15 17.92 24.71
CA GLN A 539 2.32 19.04 25.12
C GLN A 539 3.17 20.23 25.61
N ALA A 540 4.15 19.97 26.45
CA ALA A 540 5.12 21.02 26.93
C ALA A 540 5.92 21.59 25.75
N ARG A 541 6.38 20.72 24.83
CA ARG A 541 7.07 21.18 23.63
C ARG A 541 6.18 22.06 22.76
N ALA A 542 4.92 21.68 22.56
CA ALA A 542 3.98 22.48 21.79
C ALA A 542 3.72 23.85 22.44
N MET A 543 3.59 23.92 23.77
CA MET A 543 3.46 25.20 24.51
C MET A 543 4.63 26.13 24.20
N VAL A 544 5.86 25.60 24.22
CA VAL A 544 7.07 26.38 24.07
C VAL A 544 7.38 26.73 22.62
N THR A 545 7.24 25.78 21.71
CA THR A 545 7.75 25.94 20.32
C THR A 545 6.69 26.23 19.28
N VAL A 546 5.40 25.89 19.54
CA VAL A 546 4.31 26.06 18.59
C VAL A 546 3.44 27.24 18.95
N TYR A 547 2.97 27.28 20.19
CA TYR A 547 1.96 28.26 20.61
C TYR A 547 2.53 29.54 21.22
N GLY A 548 3.85 29.60 21.52
CA GLY A 548 4.48 30.78 22.14
C GLY A 548 3.91 31.11 23.53
N LEU A 549 3.60 30.07 24.33
CA LEU A 549 2.99 30.20 25.66
C LEU A 549 3.99 30.13 26.80
N SER A 550 5.29 30.38 26.55
CA SER A 550 6.35 30.45 27.54
C SER A 550 6.87 31.87 27.67
N ASP A 551 6.88 32.40 28.88
CA ASP A 551 7.41 33.75 29.17
C ASP A 551 8.91 33.90 28.83
N LYS A 552 9.69 32.81 28.91
CA LYS A 552 11.13 32.83 28.63
C LYS A 552 11.48 32.87 27.17
N ILE A 553 10.65 32.24 26.33
CA ILE A 553 10.81 32.24 24.85
C ILE A 553 10.06 33.42 24.23
N GLY A 554 8.95 33.83 24.86
CA GLY A 554 8.08 34.91 24.38
C GLY A 554 7.16 34.49 23.25
N ASN A 555 6.60 35.50 22.57
CA ASN A 555 5.58 35.31 21.52
C ASN A 555 6.20 34.87 20.20
N LEU A 556 6.96 33.78 20.21
CA LEU A 556 7.63 33.22 19.05
C LEU A 556 7.07 31.82 18.73
N THR A 557 6.88 31.54 17.43
CA THR A 557 6.61 30.17 16.96
C THR A 557 7.77 29.70 16.09
N TYR A 558 8.19 28.49 16.31
CA TYR A 558 9.14 27.76 15.46
C TYR A 558 8.45 26.72 14.59
N TYR A 559 7.12 26.73 14.58
CA TYR A 559 6.30 25.86 13.77
C TYR A 559 6.01 26.51 12.41
N ASP A 560 6.33 25.80 11.35
CA ASP A 560 5.96 26.21 9.98
C ASP A 560 4.72 25.46 9.53
N SER A 561 3.57 26.12 9.56
CA SER A 561 2.29 25.58 9.11
C SER A 561 2.25 25.35 7.58
N SER A 562 3.17 25.97 6.83
CA SER A 562 3.23 25.82 5.37
C SER A 562 3.87 24.52 4.91
N GLY A 563 4.56 23.80 5.82
CA GLY A 563 5.31 22.57 5.51
C GLY A 563 6.45 22.77 4.50
N GLN A 564 6.77 24.03 4.13
CA GLN A 564 7.78 24.34 3.10
C GLN A 564 9.21 24.35 3.64
N ASN A 565 9.35 24.63 4.90
CA ASN A 565 10.62 24.60 5.59
C ASN A 565 10.80 23.24 6.29
N ASP A 566 10.94 22.18 5.48
CA ASP A 566 11.55 20.96 6.01
C ASP A 566 13.03 21.29 6.22
N TYR A 567 13.34 21.77 7.42
CA TYR A 567 14.69 22.18 7.83
C TYR A 567 15.70 21.01 7.76
N GLY A 568 15.27 19.86 7.32
CA GLY A 568 16.07 18.67 7.15
C GLY A 568 16.79 18.31 8.43
N PHE A 569 18.11 18.54 8.48
CA PHE A 569 18.94 18.32 9.66
C PHE A 569 19.21 19.60 10.47
N SER A 570 18.67 20.76 10.08
CA SER A 570 18.91 22.04 10.76
C SER A 570 17.69 22.46 11.57
N LYS A 571 17.94 22.91 12.82
CA LYS A 571 16.91 23.51 13.68
C LYS A 571 16.64 24.96 13.22
N PRO A 572 15.37 25.45 13.29
CA PRO A 572 15.05 26.84 12.91
C PRO A 572 15.53 27.89 13.95
N TYR A 573 16.40 27.52 14.87
CA TYR A 573 16.88 28.36 15.98
C TYR A 573 18.33 28.02 16.35
N SER A 574 18.99 28.95 17.06
CA SER A 574 20.37 28.78 17.50
C SER A 574 20.50 27.70 18.59
N GLU A 575 21.72 27.21 18.83
CA GLU A 575 21.98 26.23 19.89
C GLU A 575 21.67 26.81 21.31
N GLN A 576 21.88 28.11 21.52
CA GLN A 576 21.50 28.77 22.77
C GLN A 576 19.96 28.73 22.96
N THR A 577 19.20 29.00 21.91
CA THR A 577 17.74 28.90 21.97
C THR A 577 17.30 27.44 22.16
N ALA A 578 17.97 26.47 21.55
CA ALA A 578 17.69 25.04 21.75
C ALA A 578 17.86 24.67 23.25
N GLU A 579 18.96 25.07 23.84
CA GLU A 579 19.22 24.84 25.29
C GLU A 579 18.16 25.48 26.18
N LEU A 580 17.72 26.70 25.83
CA LEU A 580 16.66 27.39 26.56
C LEU A 580 15.32 26.68 26.44
N ILE A 581 14.97 26.20 25.23
CA ILE A 581 13.76 25.40 24.96
C ILE A 581 13.78 24.13 25.80
N ASP A 582 14.89 23.39 25.80
CA ASP A 582 15.00 22.12 26.52
C ASP A 582 14.89 22.35 28.06
N LYS A 583 15.51 23.40 28.57
CA LYS A 583 15.39 23.80 30.00
C LYS A 583 13.96 24.18 30.36
N GLU A 584 13.27 24.91 29.49
CA GLU A 584 11.91 25.36 29.74
C GLU A 584 10.92 24.18 29.70
N ILE A 585 11.05 23.28 28.74
CA ILE A 585 10.23 22.04 28.65
C ILE A 585 10.42 21.23 29.94
N SER A 586 11.68 21.02 30.35
CA SER A 586 11.97 20.26 31.58
C SER A 586 11.39 20.94 32.82
N SER A 587 11.52 22.27 32.91
CA SER A 587 10.99 23.06 34.03
C SER A 587 9.47 22.99 34.14
N ILE A 588 8.75 23.08 32.99
CA ILE A 588 7.29 22.97 32.96
C ILE A 588 6.85 21.59 33.45
N ILE A 589 7.48 20.53 32.94
CA ILE A 589 7.14 19.16 33.31
C ILE A 589 7.39 18.90 34.79
N GLU A 590 8.56 19.29 35.30
CA GLU A 590 8.93 19.09 36.72
C GLU A 590 8.00 19.85 37.65
N THR A 591 7.66 21.09 37.32
CA THR A 591 6.71 21.90 38.10
C THR A 591 5.35 21.22 38.19
N GLN A 592 4.85 20.62 37.07
CA GLN A 592 3.57 19.93 37.12
C GLN A 592 3.66 18.57 37.85
N TYR A 593 4.81 17.92 37.80
CA TYR A 593 5.06 16.68 38.54
C TYR A 593 5.10 16.93 40.06
N GLU A 594 5.80 17.97 40.52
CA GLU A 594 5.81 18.38 41.92
C GLU A 594 4.40 18.80 42.41
N ARG A 595 3.64 19.50 41.56
CA ARG A 595 2.24 19.85 41.84
C ARG A 595 1.37 18.59 42.01
N ALA A 596 1.54 17.58 41.15
CA ALA A 596 0.82 16.32 41.24
C ALA A 596 1.19 15.56 42.54
N ILE A 597 2.50 15.53 42.93
CA ILE A 597 2.94 14.90 44.19
C ILE A 597 2.25 15.57 45.35
N LYS A 598 2.30 16.91 45.46
CA LYS A 598 1.68 17.67 46.56
C LYS A 598 0.18 17.39 46.67
N LEU A 599 -0.57 17.41 45.54
CA LEU A 599 -1.99 17.11 45.54
C LEU A 599 -2.27 15.69 46.05
N LEU A 600 -1.44 14.72 45.70
CA LEU A 600 -1.60 13.33 46.12
C LEU A 600 -1.21 13.12 47.59
N GLU A 601 -0.19 13.84 48.12
CA GLU A 601 0.16 13.82 49.52
C GLU A 601 -0.96 14.39 50.38
N GLU A 602 -1.56 15.50 49.98
CA GLU A 602 -2.71 16.12 50.65
C GLU A 602 -3.95 15.24 50.66
N ASN A 603 -4.08 14.36 49.67
CA ASN A 603 -5.24 13.45 49.50
C ASN A 603 -4.88 11.99 49.62
N LYS A 604 -3.79 11.62 50.31
CA LYS A 604 -3.21 10.28 50.36
C LYS A 604 -4.19 9.23 50.87
N GLU A 605 -5.05 9.52 51.84
CA GLU A 605 -6.05 8.62 52.38
C GLU A 605 -7.11 8.27 51.31
N LYS A 606 -7.63 9.27 50.61
CA LYS A 606 -8.62 9.09 49.53
C LYS A 606 -8.06 8.34 48.32
N LEU A 607 -6.77 8.67 47.97
CA LEU A 607 -6.04 7.91 46.93
C LEU A 607 -5.95 6.44 47.27
N THR A 608 -5.62 6.13 48.54
CA THR A 608 -5.49 4.75 49.01
C THR A 608 -6.86 4.02 48.95
N GLU A 609 -7.91 4.68 49.44
CA GLU A 609 -9.29 4.15 49.39
C GLU A 609 -9.70 3.86 47.95
N LEU A 610 -9.47 4.81 47.04
CA LEU A 610 -9.78 4.68 45.62
C LEU A 610 -9.04 3.49 44.98
N ALA A 611 -7.75 3.34 45.26
CA ALA A 611 -6.93 2.24 44.73
C ALA A 611 -7.40 0.89 45.27
N GLU A 612 -7.81 0.81 46.54
CA GLU A 612 -8.34 -0.42 47.14
C GLU A 612 -9.73 -0.80 46.56
N VAL A 613 -10.60 0.19 46.31
CA VAL A 613 -11.87 -0.04 45.65
C VAL A 613 -11.61 -0.51 44.20
N LEU A 614 -10.62 0.06 43.52
CA LEU A 614 -10.23 -0.32 42.17
C LEU A 614 -9.66 -1.75 42.11
N LEU A 615 -8.86 -2.15 43.10
CA LEU A 615 -8.36 -3.54 43.24
C LEU A 615 -9.49 -4.56 43.40
N LYS A 616 -10.57 -4.17 44.09
CA LYS A 616 -11.74 -5.07 44.32
C LYS A 616 -12.69 -5.11 43.15
N LYS A 617 -13.01 -3.98 42.55
CA LYS A 617 -14.03 -3.87 41.48
C LYS A 617 -13.43 -3.94 40.06
N GLU A 618 -12.12 -3.76 39.91
CA GLU A 618 -11.37 -3.70 38.64
C GLU A 618 -11.80 -2.58 37.69
N VAL A 619 -13.04 -2.12 37.78
CA VAL A 619 -13.60 -0.99 37.04
C VAL A 619 -14.42 -0.14 38.02
N ILE A 620 -14.21 1.16 37.99
CA ILE A 620 -14.98 2.15 38.77
C ILE A 620 -15.47 3.27 37.85
N PHE A 621 -16.62 3.85 38.19
CA PHE A 621 -17.27 4.91 37.45
C PHE A 621 -17.34 6.18 38.30
N LYS A 622 -17.80 7.28 37.66
CA LYS A 622 -17.93 8.60 38.29
C LYS A 622 -18.62 8.55 39.67
N ASP A 623 -19.70 7.75 39.81
CA ASP A 623 -20.45 7.64 41.08
C ASP A 623 -19.58 7.11 42.22
N ASN A 624 -18.63 6.23 41.95
CA ASN A 624 -17.68 5.76 42.95
C ASN A 624 -16.68 6.85 43.40
N LEU A 625 -16.29 7.69 42.45
CA LEU A 625 -15.41 8.85 42.75
C LEU A 625 -16.17 9.89 43.57
N GLU A 626 -17.41 10.20 43.22
CA GLU A 626 -18.26 11.09 44.01
C GLU A 626 -18.51 10.59 45.45
N ALA A 627 -18.58 9.28 45.63
CA ALA A 627 -18.72 8.70 46.98
C ALA A 627 -17.46 8.89 47.86
N ILE A 628 -16.25 8.85 47.27
CA ILE A 628 -14.95 9.00 47.96
C ILE A 628 -14.54 10.46 48.13
N PHE A 629 -14.60 11.24 47.05
CA PHE A 629 -14.09 12.60 47.03
C PHE A 629 -15.18 13.65 47.30
N GLY A 630 -16.46 13.31 47.25
CA GLY A 630 -17.57 14.25 47.18
C GLY A 630 -17.81 14.76 45.76
N LYS A 631 -18.83 15.60 45.58
CA LYS A 631 -19.07 16.24 44.29
C LYS A 631 -17.85 17.05 43.85
N ARG A 632 -17.51 16.95 42.56
CA ARG A 632 -16.39 17.76 42.04
C ARG A 632 -16.67 19.24 42.26
N PRO A 633 -15.72 19.98 42.85
CA PRO A 633 -15.96 21.38 43.26
C PRO A 633 -16.09 22.33 42.08
N PHE A 634 -15.70 21.93 40.88
CA PHE A 634 -15.69 22.76 39.72
C PHE A 634 -16.91 22.45 38.84
N VAL A 635 -17.61 23.48 38.40
CA VAL A 635 -18.73 23.37 37.45
C VAL A 635 -18.14 23.28 36.05
N VAL A 636 -18.47 22.24 35.30
CA VAL A 636 -18.21 22.20 33.86
C VAL A 636 -19.05 23.32 33.25
N GLU A 637 -18.43 24.32 32.62
CA GLU A 637 -19.16 25.31 31.83
C GLU A 637 -19.92 24.55 30.71
N ALA A 638 -21.20 24.38 30.89
CA ALA A 638 -22.06 23.86 29.84
C ALA A 638 -21.97 24.86 28.68
N ALA A 639 -21.65 24.36 27.46
CA ALA A 639 -21.67 25.17 26.26
C ALA A 639 -22.92 26.05 26.25
N VAL A 640 -22.72 27.36 26.27
CA VAL A 640 -23.77 28.35 26.27
C VAL A 640 -24.63 28.06 25.05
N LYS A 641 -25.89 27.68 25.26
CA LYS A 641 -26.86 27.66 24.19
C LYS A 641 -26.93 29.09 23.67
N THR A 642 -26.29 29.33 22.53
CA THR A 642 -26.57 30.53 21.73
C THR A 642 -27.99 30.32 21.20
N THR A 643 -28.98 30.65 22.00
CA THR A 643 -30.31 30.93 21.54
C THR A 643 -30.16 32.18 20.68
N LEU A 644 -30.05 31.99 19.36
CA LEU A 644 -30.50 32.95 18.42
C LEU A 644 -31.98 33.07 18.73
N LYS A 645 -32.36 34.11 19.46
CA LYS A 645 -33.72 34.60 19.47
C LYS A 645 -33.99 34.98 18.03
N GLU A 646 -34.90 34.26 17.39
CA GLU A 646 -35.67 34.76 16.29
C GLU A 646 -36.30 36.04 16.76
N GLU A 647 -35.77 37.17 16.33
CA GLU A 647 -36.56 38.42 16.32
C GLU A 647 -37.55 38.26 15.18
N GLU A 648 -38.69 37.68 15.52
CA GLU A 648 -39.90 37.89 14.80
C GLU A 648 -40.33 39.35 15.04
N GLU A 649 -40.60 40.05 13.90
CA GLU A 649 -41.55 41.13 13.69
C GLU A 649 -41.25 42.51 14.34
N GLU A 650 -40.80 43.43 13.48
CA GLU A 650 -41.68 44.56 13.08
C GLU A 650 -41.29 45.10 11.72
#